data_f1a0e32337ad068f8e947f726fb9cb86
#
_entry.id   f1a0e32337ad068f8e947f726fb9cb86
#
_cell.length_a   1.000
_cell.length_b   1.000
_cell.length_c   1.000
_cell.angle_alpha   90.00
_cell.angle_beta   90.00
_cell.angle_gamma   90.00
#
_symmetry.space_group_name_H-M   'P 1'
#
loop_
_entity.id
_entity.type
_entity.pdbx_description
1 polymer ?
#
loop_
_entity_poly.entity_id
_entity_poly.type
_entity_poly.pdbx_seq_one_letter_code
_entity_poly.pdbx_strand_id
1 'polypeptide(L)'
;MGQDENSAATRAQDREKETLILSNSPVTTCIKFRLRSLFDVEASQTNGKPLAHSLSAASPWSPTGQGGVLRLKRFARRVNRWGEQPEMCGIAGYSHSVPRDRNRLSRALDSIAHRGPDQQGEFHSSSISLGARRLRVIDIEGGDQPFSTADGNITLVFNGEIFNHRELRTELEQAGHRFRSKSDTEVVLAAFQQWGNVAFRKLRGMFAAALWVSSERRLILARDRMGIKPLYYCMQDGEIYFGSEIKCILTHHEVSRRLSLAGLNCYLSLNYVPGPHTMIHGIFKLMPGHLLEWRNRNAQVFSYLASRTKDHAPASLNEASEELDALLGSAIREQLDADVPLGIWLSGGLDSSTLLHYASAFSPSTLKTFSITFNGRSFDDGAYIREVSRNYGTEHAELNLDSDCNLIEAIEAIAYHADEPNADAGAIPVWFLSQMTRRNATVALSGEGADELFGGYLTHKADRYAAIAHRIPEWLRKGAYACAQMLPVSDEKIGFEYKAKRFLKGSLLSPEYAHIYWNGTFSEPEKADLFHYADARPLAQILNGMKSGSGLERFLQFDQRYYLPDDILAKVDRMSMAHAVEVRPPFLDPRIVDFAAGLPEHFKLNRAGSKLVLRNLMRNKLPKAVLTRPKTGLDIPIHEWFRGVLRPLLEDTLNEESIRRDGLFRWPVVRSLLEQHQARKGNWGYHLWGLLTLTIWMRRWAIEAPNRWTPAPLPQEEVAVADSSLHWQPVWSSAEIS
;
A
#
# COMPACT_ATOMS: atom_id res chain seq x y z
N MET A 1 20.19 -4.86 73.20
CA MET A 1 21.58 -4.82 72.74
C MET A 1 21.91 -6.15 72.11
N GLY A 2 22.04 -6.22 70.81
CA GLY A 2 22.37 -7.44 70.09
C GLY A 2 21.38 -7.78 68.96
N GLN A 3 21.40 -6.95 67.91
CA GLN A 3 20.82 -7.29 66.59
C GLN A 3 21.20 -6.14 65.65
N ASP A 4 22.39 -6.14 65.04
CA ASP A 4 22.72 -5.23 63.93
C ASP A 4 24.10 -5.50 63.27
N GLU A 5 24.60 -6.74 63.36
CA GLU A 5 25.88 -7.10 62.66
C GLU A 5 25.73 -8.11 61.48
N ASN A 6 24.51 -8.56 61.14
CA ASN A 6 24.31 -9.56 60.09
C ASN A 6 23.77 -9.01 58.74
N SER A 7 23.60 -7.67 58.62
CA SER A 7 23.05 -7.11 57.37
C SER A 7 24.11 -6.55 56.38
N ALA A 8 25.39 -6.43 56.81
CA ALA A 8 26.46 -5.90 56.00
C ALA A 8 27.21 -6.98 55.16
N ALA A 9 27.26 -8.22 55.64
CA ALA A 9 27.92 -9.33 54.95
C ALA A 9 27.13 -9.89 53.75
N THR A 10 25.78 -9.78 53.78
CA THR A 10 24.90 -10.26 52.71
C THR A 10 24.86 -9.29 51.49
N ARG A 11 25.14 -8.01 51.74
CA ARG A 11 25.18 -7.01 50.63
C ARG A 11 26.52 -6.96 49.87
N ALA A 12 27.58 -7.52 50.41
CA ALA A 12 28.86 -7.63 49.75
C ALA A 12 28.93 -8.84 48.77
N GLN A 13 28.25 -9.92 49.13
CA GLN A 13 28.17 -11.12 48.26
C GLN A 13 27.25 -10.95 47.04
N ASP A 14 26.22 -10.11 47.12
CA ASP A 14 25.33 -9.81 45.97
C ASP A 14 26.00 -8.84 44.96
N ARG A 15 26.91 -8.00 45.36
CA ARG A 15 27.66 -7.11 44.40
C ARG A 15 28.73 -7.86 43.59
N GLU A 16 29.34 -8.92 44.11
CA GLU A 16 30.26 -9.76 43.33
C GLU A 16 29.52 -10.69 42.34
N LYS A 17 28.26 -11.05 42.59
CA LYS A 17 27.45 -11.84 41.64
C LYS A 17 26.90 -11.00 40.47
N GLU A 18 26.63 -9.73 40.65
CA GLU A 18 26.22 -8.84 39.54
C GLU A 18 27.37 -8.46 38.60
N THR A 19 28.63 -8.49 39.05
CA THR A 19 29.77 -8.19 38.17
C THR A 19 30.20 -9.41 37.33
N LEU A 20 29.81 -10.62 37.67
CA LEU A 20 30.09 -11.85 36.88
C LEU A 20 29.00 -12.19 35.84
N ILE A 21 27.85 -11.54 35.87
CA ILE A 21 26.74 -11.79 34.90
C ILE A 21 26.87 -10.90 33.65
N LEU A 22 27.68 -9.87 33.65
CA LEU A 22 27.90 -8.98 32.50
C LEU A 22 28.98 -9.42 31.50
N SER A 23 29.64 -10.58 31.71
CA SER A 23 30.70 -11.07 30.81
C SER A 23 30.26 -12.22 29.86
N ASN A 24 29.01 -12.70 29.94
CA ASN A 24 28.48 -13.76 29.10
C ASN A 24 27.19 -13.33 28.38
N SER A 25 27.30 -12.33 27.51
CA SER A 25 26.22 -12.02 26.56
C SER A 25 26.29 -12.99 25.37
N PRO A 26 25.16 -13.57 24.94
CA PRO A 26 25.11 -14.53 23.79
C PRO A 26 25.64 -13.94 22.47
N VAL A 27 25.71 -12.62 22.36
CA VAL A 27 26.18 -11.92 21.15
C VAL A 27 27.66 -12.12 20.89
N THR A 28 28.49 -12.22 21.96
CA THR A 28 29.94 -12.42 21.80
C THR A 28 30.29 -13.86 21.44
N THR A 29 29.46 -14.83 21.81
CA THR A 29 29.66 -16.25 21.48
C THR A 29 29.24 -16.55 20.05
N CYS A 30 28.25 -15.86 19.50
CA CYS A 30 27.81 -16.05 18.13
C CYS A 30 28.82 -15.52 17.09
N ILE A 31 29.54 -14.44 17.41
CA ILE A 31 30.57 -13.88 16.52
C ILE A 31 31.83 -14.76 16.47
N LYS A 32 32.20 -15.42 17.56
CA LYS A 32 33.34 -16.35 17.58
C LYS A 32 33.07 -17.71 16.92
N PHE A 33 31.81 -18.16 16.90
CA PHE A 33 31.44 -19.41 16.23
C PHE A 33 31.31 -19.23 14.71
N ARG A 34 30.94 -18.04 14.22
CA ARG A 34 30.82 -17.76 12.78
C ARG A 34 32.17 -17.54 12.06
N LEU A 35 33.23 -17.18 12.78
CA LEU A 35 34.56 -17.02 12.19
C LEU A 35 35.34 -18.33 12.11
N ARG A 36 34.98 -19.37 12.86
CA ARG A 36 35.64 -20.69 12.78
C ARG A 36 35.05 -21.59 11.68
N SER A 37 33.81 -21.41 11.28
CA SER A 37 33.19 -22.21 10.21
C SER A 37 33.48 -21.69 8.79
N LEU A 38 34.24 -20.60 8.65
CA LEU A 38 34.63 -20.02 7.35
C LEU A 38 36.03 -20.43 6.88
N PHE A 39 36.80 -21.16 7.72
CA PHE A 39 38.18 -21.56 7.40
C PHE A 39 38.46 -23.08 7.32
N ASP A 40 37.46 -23.94 7.52
CA ASP A 40 37.65 -25.40 7.52
C ASP A 40 36.96 -26.11 6.33
N VAL A 41 37.04 -25.56 5.13
CA VAL A 41 36.68 -26.28 3.88
C VAL A 41 37.72 -25.98 2.80
N GLU A 42 38.93 -26.51 3.01
CA GLU A 42 39.85 -26.83 1.93
C GLU A 42 40.60 -28.09 2.34
N ALA A 43 40.22 -29.23 1.81
CA ALA A 43 41.03 -30.35 1.38
C ALA A 43 40.18 -31.60 1.14
N SER A 44 39.74 -31.84 -0.06
CA SER A 44 39.75 -33.16 -0.66
C SER A 44 39.69 -33.04 -2.18
N GLN A 45 40.81 -33.32 -2.78
CA GLN A 45 40.98 -33.58 -4.21
C GLN A 45 40.41 -34.94 -4.58
N THR A 46 39.72 -35.04 -5.74
CA THR A 46 39.95 -36.16 -6.69
C THR A 46 39.38 -35.84 -8.06
N ASN A 47 40.25 -35.77 -9.00
CA ASN A 47 40.31 -36.28 -10.38
C ASN A 47 39.04 -36.47 -11.24
N GLY A 48 39.10 -35.91 -12.48
CA GLY A 48 38.31 -36.38 -13.63
C GLY A 48 38.23 -35.37 -14.78
N LYS A 49 38.85 -35.66 -15.88
CA LYS A 49 39.18 -34.87 -17.07
C LYS A 49 38.02 -34.41 -17.96
N PRO A 50 38.26 -33.59 -18.97
CA PRO A 50 37.32 -32.63 -19.62
C PRO A 50 36.76 -33.15 -20.96
N LEU A 51 35.66 -32.53 -21.39
CA LEU A 51 35.28 -32.53 -22.81
C LEU A 51 34.85 -31.11 -23.22
N ALA A 52 35.61 -30.56 -24.14
CA ALA A 52 35.37 -29.34 -24.84
C ALA A 52 34.35 -29.54 -25.97
N HIS A 53 33.46 -28.56 -26.19
CA HIS A 53 33.19 -28.07 -27.55
C HIS A 53 32.63 -26.66 -27.54
N SER A 54 33.29 -25.86 -28.31
CA SER A 54 33.11 -24.51 -28.77
C SER A 54 31.68 -24.08 -29.16
N LEU A 55 31.37 -22.81 -28.91
CA LEU A 55 31.00 -21.89 -29.99
C LEU A 55 30.98 -20.45 -29.47
N SER A 56 31.62 -19.60 -30.21
CA SER A 56 31.87 -18.19 -30.06
C SER A 56 30.66 -17.32 -30.38
N ALA A 57 30.45 -16.26 -29.59
CA ALA A 57 30.11 -14.93 -30.13
C ALA A 57 30.28 -13.90 -29.01
N ALA A 58 31.10 -12.92 -29.27
CA ALA A 58 31.51 -11.86 -28.39
C ALA A 58 30.45 -10.78 -28.24
N SER A 59 30.26 -10.31 -27.01
CA SER A 59 29.83 -8.94 -26.74
C SER A 59 30.60 -8.40 -25.51
N PRO A 60 30.96 -7.12 -25.51
CA PRO A 60 31.95 -6.57 -24.59
C PRO A 60 31.31 -5.96 -23.37
N TRP A 61 31.17 -6.73 -22.31
CA TRP A 61 30.95 -6.18 -20.96
C TRP A 61 31.62 -7.08 -19.93
N SER A 62 32.73 -6.63 -19.42
CA SER A 62 33.41 -7.25 -18.29
C SER A 62 32.98 -6.54 -17.00
N PRO A 63 32.37 -7.23 -16.05
CA PRO A 63 32.11 -6.66 -14.73
C PRO A 63 33.26 -6.97 -13.77
N THR A 64 34.04 -5.99 -13.45
CA THR A 64 34.91 -6.03 -12.29
C THR A 64 34.09 -5.74 -11.04
N GLY A 65 33.69 -6.80 -10.35
CA GLY A 65 32.89 -6.73 -9.13
C GLY A 65 32.34 -8.08 -8.68
N GLN A 66 33.22 -9.03 -8.36
CA GLN A 66 32.82 -10.41 -8.02
C GLN A 66 32.00 -10.55 -6.71
N GLY A 67 31.85 -9.49 -5.90
CA GLY A 67 31.09 -9.51 -4.63
C GLY A 67 29.57 -9.41 -4.80
N GLY A 68 29.07 -8.64 -5.77
CA GLY A 68 27.65 -8.34 -5.93
C GLY A 68 26.86 -9.49 -6.59
N VAL A 69 27.45 -10.12 -7.60
CA VAL A 69 26.77 -11.19 -8.39
C VAL A 69 26.62 -12.48 -7.57
N LEU A 70 27.55 -12.77 -6.67
CA LEU A 70 27.45 -13.94 -5.76
C LEU A 70 26.38 -13.74 -4.68
N ARG A 71 26.13 -12.52 -4.19
CA ARG A 71 25.03 -12.21 -3.27
C ARG A 71 23.66 -12.33 -3.95
N LEU A 72 23.51 -11.82 -5.17
CA LEU A 72 22.25 -11.93 -5.94
C LEU A 72 21.91 -13.37 -6.33
N LYS A 73 22.90 -14.20 -6.71
CA LYS A 73 22.67 -15.64 -6.99
C LYS A 73 22.36 -16.46 -5.73
N ARG A 74 22.90 -16.09 -4.56
CA ARG A 74 22.54 -16.70 -3.28
C ARG A 74 21.15 -16.27 -2.81
N PHE A 75 20.73 -15.06 -3.09
CA PHE A 75 19.40 -14.54 -2.77
C PHE A 75 18.32 -15.22 -3.64
N ALA A 76 18.50 -15.30 -4.95
CA ALA A 76 17.57 -16.04 -5.84
C ALA A 76 17.40 -17.51 -5.47
N ARG A 77 18.44 -18.16 -4.90
CA ARG A 77 18.34 -19.54 -4.36
C ARG A 77 17.73 -19.62 -2.96
N ARG A 78 17.70 -18.51 -2.19
CA ARG A 78 17.09 -18.44 -0.85
C ARG A 78 15.61 -18.07 -0.88
N VAL A 79 15.18 -17.24 -1.82
CA VAL A 79 13.75 -16.94 -2.03
C VAL A 79 12.95 -18.23 -2.31
N ASN A 80 13.56 -19.22 -2.99
CA ASN A 80 12.96 -20.55 -3.20
C ASN A 80 13.03 -21.49 -2.00
N ARG A 81 13.50 -21.04 -0.81
CA ARG A 81 13.61 -21.86 0.41
C ARG A 81 12.62 -21.48 1.52
N TRP A 82 11.74 -20.50 1.29
CA TRP A 82 10.60 -20.27 2.16
C TRP A 82 9.58 -21.35 1.84
N GLY A 83 9.41 -22.28 2.79
CA GLY A 83 8.59 -23.46 2.64
C GLY A 83 7.16 -23.13 2.19
N GLU A 84 6.53 -24.09 1.55
CA GLU A 84 5.17 -24.11 1.04
C GLU A 84 4.21 -23.35 1.97
N GLN A 85 3.78 -22.15 1.54
CA GLN A 85 2.84 -21.33 2.29
C GLN A 85 1.66 -20.98 1.38
N PRO A 86 0.42 -21.18 1.84
CA PRO A 86 -0.79 -20.83 1.10
C PRO A 86 -0.98 -19.32 0.98
N GLU A 87 -1.62 -18.81 -0.09
CA GLU A 87 -1.54 -17.42 -0.55
C GLU A 87 -2.82 -16.95 -1.26
N MET A 88 -2.98 -15.65 -1.60
CA MET A 88 -4.21 -15.01 -2.14
C MET A 88 -4.26 -14.83 -3.67
N CYS A 89 -5.46 -14.33 -4.19
CA CYS A 89 -5.73 -14.21 -5.62
C CYS A 89 -4.90 -13.15 -6.34
N GLY A 90 -4.63 -13.40 -7.62
CA GLY A 90 -4.08 -12.46 -8.58
C GLY A 90 -4.48 -12.85 -10.00
N ILE A 91 -4.65 -11.88 -10.88
CA ILE A 91 -5.02 -12.10 -12.28
C ILE A 91 -3.97 -11.52 -13.21
N ALA A 92 -3.81 -12.16 -14.38
CA ALA A 92 -2.99 -11.66 -15.48
C ALA A 92 -3.57 -12.08 -16.82
N GLY A 93 -3.25 -11.34 -17.86
CA GLY A 93 -3.63 -11.70 -19.22
C GLY A 93 -3.11 -10.75 -20.27
N TYR A 94 -3.26 -11.15 -21.52
CA TYR A 94 -2.87 -10.35 -22.68
C TYR A 94 -3.67 -10.76 -23.92
N SER A 95 -3.92 -9.79 -24.81
CA SER A 95 -4.46 -10.07 -26.13
C SER A 95 -3.36 -10.43 -27.13
N HIS A 96 -3.71 -11.09 -28.22
CA HIS A 96 -2.79 -11.43 -29.29
C HIS A 96 -3.50 -11.64 -30.63
N SER A 97 -2.91 -11.13 -31.71
CA SER A 97 -3.40 -11.30 -33.08
C SER A 97 -2.81 -12.52 -33.79
N VAL A 98 -1.69 -13.04 -33.29
CA VAL A 98 -1.03 -14.26 -33.77
C VAL A 98 -0.81 -15.22 -32.61
N PRO A 99 -0.83 -16.54 -32.83
CA PRO A 99 -0.57 -17.52 -31.78
C PRO A 99 0.75 -17.20 -31.06
N ARG A 100 0.70 -17.13 -29.75
CA ARG A 100 1.85 -16.88 -28.88
C ARG A 100 2.21 -18.13 -28.09
N ASP A 101 3.45 -18.19 -27.61
CA ASP A 101 3.88 -19.23 -26.67
C ASP A 101 2.98 -19.21 -25.41
N ARG A 102 2.32 -20.34 -25.13
CA ARG A 102 1.43 -20.49 -23.96
C ARG A 102 2.16 -20.28 -22.64
N ASN A 103 3.47 -20.56 -22.58
CA ASN A 103 4.28 -20.34 -21.39
C ASN A 103 4.39 -18.85 -21.01
N ARG A 104 3.96 -17.91 -21.86
CA ARG A 104 3.96 -16.48 -21.53
C ARG A 104 2.97 -16.15 -20.39
N LEU A 105 1.76 -16.72 -20.45
CA LEU A 105 0.78 -16.54 -19.40
C LEU A 105 1.27 -17.17 -18.09
N SER A 106 1.79 -18.41 -18.18
CA SER A 106 2.34 -19.10 -17.01
C SER A 106 3.45 -18.27 -16.34
N ARG A 107 4.39 -17.68 -17.12
CA ARG A 107 5.43 -16.79 -16.54
C ARG A 107 4.84 -15.53 -15.86
N ALA A 108 3.78 -14.94 -16.43
CA ALA A 108 3.10 -13.82 -15.80
C ALA A 108 2.43 -14.23 -14.48
N LEU A 109 1.77 -15.38 -14.45
CA LEU A 109 1.18 -15.95 -13.24
C LEU A 109 2.23 -16.35 -12.20
N ASP A 110 3.36 -16.91 -12.62
CA ASP A 110 4.47 -17.25 -11.72
C ASP A 110 5.08 -16.03 -11.02
N SER A 111 5.08 -14.87 -11.70
CA SER A 111 5.56 -13.61 -11.10
C SER A 111 4.70 -13.14 -9.93
N ILE A 112 3.46 -13.59 -9.86
CA ILE A 112 2.50 -13.29 -8.78
C ILE A 112 2.10 -14.55 -8.00
N ALA A 113 2.93 -15.60 -8.02
CA ALA A 113 2.66 -16.84 -7.29
C ALA A 113 2.45 -16.59 -5.79
N HIS A 114 3.14 -15.59 -5.20
CA HIS A 114 2.94 -15.14 -3.82
C HIS A 114 1.51 -14.67 -3.53
N ARG A 115 0.70 -14.32 -4.52
CA ARG A 115 -0.70 -13.92 -4.36
C ARG A 115 -1.67 -15.11 -4.34
N GLY A 116 -1.34 -16.24 -4.96
CA GLY A 116 -2.25 -17.37 -5.08
C GLY A 116 -1.59 -18.68 -5.47
N PRO A 117 -1.07 -19.48 -4.52
CA PRO A 117 -0.47 -20.76 -4.84
C PRO A 117 -1.44 -21.93 -4.78
N ASP A 118 -2.62 -21.76 -4.13
CA ASP A 118 -3.56 -22.87 -3.93
C ASP A 118 -4.09 -23.40 -5.26
N GLN A 119 -4.18 -22.51 -6.28
CA GLN A 119 -4.63 -22.90 -7.61
C GLN A 119 -4.08 -21.94 -8.67
N GLN A 120 -3.64 -22.47 -9.79
CA GLN A 120 -3.38 -21.75 -11.03
C GLN A 120 -4.34 -22.25 -12.09
N GLY A 121 -5.00 -21.32 -12.78
CA GLY A 121 -5.83 -21.66 -13.93
C GLY A 121 -5.61 -20.73 -15.09
N GLU A 122 -5.72 -21.26 -16.29
CA GLU A 122 -5.47 -20.57 -17.53
C GLU A 122 -6.62 -20.79 -18.53
N PHE A 123 -6.94 -19.75 -19.27
CA PHE A 123 -7.84 -19.80 -20.43
C PHE A 123 -7.13 -19.24 -21.65
N HIS A 124 -7.20 -19.96 -22.75
CA HIS A 124 -6.59 -19.56 -24.03
C HIS A 124 -7.61 -19.61 -25.16
N SER A 125 -7.71 -18.55 -25.94
CA SER A 125 -8.45 -18.48 -27.19
C SER A 125 -7.54 -18.07 -28.34
N SER A 126 -8.09 -17.85 -29.51
CA SER A 126 -7.35 -17.33 -30.67
C SER A 126 -6.94 -15.86 -30.53
N SER A 127 -7.42 -15.13 -29.53
CA SER A 127 -7.27 -13.67 -29.44
C SER A 127 -6.83 -13.19 -28.07
N ILE A 128 -6.95 -14.02 -27.03
CA ILE A 128 -6.65 -13.64 -25.65
C ILE A 128 -6.20 -14.85 -24.85
N SER A 129 -5.34 -14.57 -23.88
CA SER A 129 -4.95 -15.49 -22.82
C SER A 129 -5.21 -14.84 -21.48
N LEU A 130 -5.95 -15.49 -20.60
CA LEU A 130 -6.35 -15.04 -19.26
C LEU A 130 -5.94 -16.07 -18.23
N GLY A 131 -5.54 -15.65 -17.04
CA GLY A 131 -5.24 -16.58 -15.97
C GLY A 131 -5.39 -15.96 -14.59
N ALA A 132 -5.54 -16.85 -13.63
CA ALA A 132 -5.65 -16.52 -12.23
C ALA A 132 -4.73 -17.38 -11.38
N ARG A 133 -4.19 -16.78 -10.34
CA ARG A 133 -3.70 -17.42 -9.12
C ARG A 133 -4.76 -17.25 -8.06
N ARG A 134 -5.14 -18.30 -7.34
CA ARG A 134 -6.22 -18.26 -6.36
C ARG A 134 -5.73 -18.62 -4.97
N LEU A 135 -6.16 -17.82 -3.98
CA LEU A 135 -6.26 -18.22 -2.59
C LEU A 135 -7.68 -18.70 -2.31
N ARG A 136 -7.82 -19.77 -1.58
CA ARG A 136 -9.10 -20.35 -1.20
C ARG A 136 -9.59 -19.75 0.13
N VAL A 137 -10.42 -18.71 0.07
CA VAL A 137 -11.04 -18.05 1.24
C VAL A 137 -12.49 -18.43 1.40
N ILE A 138 -13.27 -18.44 0.30
CA ILE A 138 -14.66 -18.90 0.23
C ILE A 138 -14.78 -19.99 -0.81
N ASP A 139 -15.56 -21.03 -0.51
CA ASP A 139 -15.79 -22.21 -1.36
C ASP A 139 -14.47 -22.87 -1.80
N ILE A 140 -13.79 -23.46 -0.84
CA ILE A 140 -12.45 -24.04 -1.01
C ILE A 140 -12.39 -25.02 -2.19
N GLU A 141 -13.44 -25.82 -2.41
CA GLU A 141 -13.47 -26.88 -3.44
C GLU A 141 -14.10 -26.44 -4.77
N GLY A 142 -15.14 -25.57 -4.74
CA GLY A 142 -15.96 -25.23 -5.91
C GLY A 142 -15.55 -23.95 -6.63
N GLY A 143 -14.68 -23.12 -6.05
CA GLY A 143 -14.36 -21.78 -6.53
C GLY A 143 -13.17 -21.67 -7.50
N ASP A 144 -12.68 -22.75 -8.09
CA ASP A 144 -11.48 -22.71 -8.97
C ASP A 144 -11.72 -21.88 -10.23
N GLN A 145 -10.72 -21.07 -10.60
CA GLN A 145 -10.79 -20.12 -11.72
C GLN A 145 -9.88 -20.59 -12.88
N PRO A 146 -10.17 -20.18 -14.15
CA PRO A 146 -11.23 -19.27 -14.62
C PRO A 146 -12.64 -19.86 -14.57
N PHE A 147 -13.65 -19.01 -14.30
CA PHE A 147 -15.06 -19.38 -14.45
C PHE A 147 -15.56 -19.06 -15.86
N SER A 148 -16.34 -19.97 -16.46
CA SER A 148 -16.99 -19.72 -17.74
C SER A 148 -18.49 -20.03 -17.65
N THR A 149 -19.31 -19.29 -18.42
CA THR A 149 -20.72 -19.61 -18.65
C THR A 149 -20.90 -20.97 -19.28
N ALA A 150 -22.09 -21.59 -19.15
CA ALA A 150 -22.31 -22.93 -19.64
C ALA A 150 -22.13 -23.06 -21.17
N ASP A 151 -22.40 -22.00 -21.91
CA ASP A 151 -22.18 -21.90 -23.37
C ASP A 151 -20.74 -21.55 -23.76
N GLY A 152 -19.85 -21.30 -22.75
CA GLY A 152 -18.45 -20.92 -22.97
C GLY A 152 -18.26 -19.50 -23.55
N ASN A 153 -19.33 -18.70 -23.67
CA ASN A 153 -19.24 -17.38 -24.29
C ASN A 153 -18.54 -16.34 -23.41
N ILE A 154 -18.73 -16.38 -22.09
CA ILE A 154 -18.12 -15.44 -21.16
C ILE A 154 -17.17 -16.20 -20.22
N THR A 155 -15.93 -15.73 -20.12
CA THR A 155 -14.91 -16.26 -19.20
C THR A 155 -14.43 -15.17 -18.28
N LEU A 156 -14.41 -15.44 -16.97
CA LEU A 156 -14.01 -14.53 -15.89
C LEU A 156 -12.76 -15.05 -15.18
N VAL A 157 -11.80 -14.16 -14.94
CA VAL A 157 -10.78 -14.28 -13.90
C VAL A 157 -10.94 -13.12 -12.91
N PHE A 158 -10.80 -13.41 -11.62
CA PHE A 158 -11.23 -12.56 -10.54
C PHE A 158 -10.23 -12.54 -9.39
N ASN A 159 -9.91 -11.36 -8.89
CA ASN A 159 -9.11 -11.15 -7.70
C ASN A 159 -9.92 -10.29 -6.73
N GLY A 160 -10.53 -10.88 -5.74
CA GLY A 160 -11.33 -10.13 -4.79
C GLY A 160 -12.33 -10.95 -4.00
N GLU A 161 -13.24 -10.24 -3.33
CA GLU A 161 -14.31 -10.79 -2.50
C GLU A 161 -15.56 -9.92 -2.60
N ILE A 162 -16.72 -10.52 -2.82
CA ILE A 162 -18.03 -9.84 -2.92
C ILE A 162 -18.86 -10.15 -1.67
N PHE A 163 -18.94 -9.20 -0.76
CA PHE A 163 -19.59 -9.39 0.53
C PHE A 163 -21.10 -9.56 0.47
N ASN A 164 -21.77 -9.03 -0.56
CA ASN A 164 -23.21 -9.24 -0.78
C ASN A 164 -23.55 -10.38 -1.77
N HIS A 165 -22.62 -11.32 -1.98
CA HIS A 165 -22.82 -12.41 -2.94
C HIS A 165 -24.06 -13.27 -2.65
N ARG A 166 -24.43 -13.47 -1.38
CA ARG A 166 -25.64 -14.24 -1.00
C ARG A 166 -26.93 -13.54 -1.39
N GLU A 167 -26.99 -12.21 -1.21
CA GLU A 167 -28.11 -11.37 -1.62
C GLU A 167 -28.27 -11.41 -3.15
N LEU A 168 -27.17 -11.16 -3.88
CA LEU A 168 -27.16 -11.19 -5.35
C LEU A 168 -27.48 -12.57 -5.90
N ARG A 169 -27.00 -13.65 -5.27
CA ARG A 169 -27.34 -15.02 -5.65
C ARG A 169 -28.85 -15.25 -5.61
N THR A 170 -29.52 -14.83 -4.54
CA THR A 170 -30.96 -14.96 -4.40
C THR A 170 -31.72 -14.20 -5.50
N GLU A 171 -31.29 -12.96 -5.81
CA GLU A 171 -31.86 -12.16 -6.92
C GLU A 171 -31.68 -12.85 -8.29
N LEU A 172 -30.48 -13.41 -8.53
CA LEU A 172 -30.13 -14.10 -9.77
C LEU A 172 -30.86 -15.45 -9.91
N GLU A 173 -31.06 -16.21 -8.83
CA GLU A 173 -31.86 -17.44 -8.83
C GLU A 173 -33.32 -17.17 -9.16
N GLN A 174 -33.87 -16.06 -8.63
CA GLN A 174 -35.22 -15.59 -9.01
C GLN A 174 -35.30 -15.19 -10.48
N ALA A 175 -34.20 -14.68 -11.07
CA ALA A 175 -34.09 -14.40 -12.50
C ALA A 175 -33.84 -15.64 -13.37
N GLY A 176 -33.77 -16.85 -12.78
CA GLY A 176 -33.61 -18.12 -13.47
C GLY A 176 -32.21 -18.66 -13.62
N HIS A 177 -31.21 -17.98 -13.03
CA HIS A 177 -29.84 -18.48 -13.03
C HIS A 177 -29.70 -19.71 -12.10
N ARG A 178 -28.80 -20.62 -12.47
CA ARG A 178 -28.45 -21.80 -11.66
C ARG A 178 -26.97 -21.79 -11.37
N PHE A 179 -26.63 -22.04 -10.13
CA PHE A 179 -25.26 -22.06 -9.64
C PHE A 179 -24.79 -23.49 -9.40
N ARG A 180 -23.52 -23.74 -9.68
CA ARG A 180 -22.84 -25.03 -9.46
C ARG A 180 -21.83 -25.00 -8.31
N SER A 181 -21.50 -23.79 -7.83
CA SER A 181 -20.58 -23.55 -6.70
C SER A 181 -21.23 -22.63 -5.67
N LYS A 182 -20.57 -22.45 -4.51
CA LYS A 182 -20.96 -21.46 -3.51
C LYS A 182 -20.12 -20.17 -3.63
N SER A 183 -19.19 -20.13 -4.59
CA SER A 183 -18.26 -19.02 -4.77
C SER A 183 -18.97 -17.72 -5.14
N ASP A 184 -18.47 -16.62 -4.61
CA ASP A 184 -18.82 -15.25 -5.00
C ASP A 184 -18.40 -14.95 -6.45
N THR A 185 -17.32 -15.56 -6.94
CA THR A 185 -16.82 -15.41 -8.31
C THR A 185 -17.87 -15.87 -9.34
N GLU A 186 -18.59 -16.97 -9.08
CA GLU A 186 -19.69 -17.41 -9.96
C GLU A 186 -20.86 -16.41 -9.93
N VAL A 187 -21.11 -15.77 -8.77
CA VAL A 187 -22.12 -14.72 -8.66
C VAL A 187 -21.75 -13.50 -9.50
N VAL A 188 -20.48 -13.10 -9.54
CA VAL A 188 -19.99 -12.01 -10.42
C VAL A 188 -20.23 -12.35 -11.89
N LEU A 189 -19.92 -13.57 -12.31
CA LEU A 189 -20.14 -14.02 -13.69
C LEU A 189 -21.63 -13.99 -14.06
N ALA A 190 -22.49 -14.54 -13.21
CA ALA A 190 -23.94 -14.55 -13.42
C ALA A 190 -24.54 -13.13 -13.41
N ALA A 191 -24.06 -12.26 -12.51
CA ALA A 191 -24.46 -10.86 -12.47
C ALA A 191 -24.09 -10.11 -13.75
N PHE A 192 -22.87 -10.33 -14.28
CA PHE A 192 -22.49 -9.76 -15.55
C PHE A 192 -23.31 -10.32 -16.73
N GLN A 193 -23.61 -11.59 -16.73
CA GLN A 193 -24.48 -12.22 -17.73
C GLN A 193 -25.89 -11.62 -17.73
N GLN A 194 -26.45 -11.32 -16.54
CA GLN A 194 -27.77 -10.76 -16.35
C GLN A 194 -27.85 -9.27 -16.65
N TRP A 195 -26.87 -8.46 -16.19
CA TRP A 195 -26.97 -7.00 -16.18
C TRP A 195 -25.86 -6.30 -16.97
N GLY A 196 -24.94 -7.04 -17.61
CA GLY A 196 -23.81 -6.45 -18.32
C GLY A 196 -22.94 -5.58 -17.39
N ASN A 197 -22.49 -4.43 -17.88
CA ASN A 197 -21.65 -3.52 -17.12
C ASN A 197 -22.33 -2.91 -15.87
N VAL A 198 -23.68 -2.89 -15.83
CA VAL A 198 -24.44 -2.40 -14.65
C VAL A 198 -24.24 -3.30 -13.43
N ALA A 199 -23.87 -4.58 -13.63
CA ALA A 199 -23.56 -5.51 -12.55
C ALA A 199 -22.54 -4.92 -11.55
N PHE A 200 -21.49 -4.23 -12.02
CA PHE A 200 -20.45 -3.68 -11.17
C PHE A 200 -20.93 -2.62 -10.16
N ARG A 201 -22.08 -1.99 -10.44
CA ARG A 201 -22.73 -1.06 -9.48
C ARG A 201 -23.43 -1.78 -8.33
N LYS A 202 -23.85 -3.03 -8.55
CA LYS A 202 -24.55 -3.87 -7.56
C LYS A 202 -23.58 -4.58 -6.62
N LEU A 203 -22.32 -4.77 -7.05
CA LEU A 203 -21.31 -5.46 -6.25
C LEU A 203 -20.87 -4.61 -5.04
N ARG A 204 -21.00 -5.15 -3.84
CA ARG A 204 -20.40 -4.62 -2.62
C ARG A 204 -19.23 -5.52 -2.26
N GLY A 205 -18.00 -5.02 -2.45
CA GLY A 205 -16.80 -5.81 -2.25
C GLY A 205 -15.54 -5.10 -2.68
N MET A 206 -14.46 -5.84 -2.66
CA MET A 206 -13.13 -5.44 -3.10
C MET A 206 -12.71 -6.34 -4.25
N PHE A 207 -12.45 -5.78 -5.45
CA PHE A 207 -12.18 -6.63 -6.61
C PHE A 207 -11.38 -5.97 -7.73
N ALA A 208 -10.68 -6.83 -8.47
CA ALA A 208 -10.22 -6.62 -9.83
C ALA A 208 -10.69 -7.82 -10.68
N ALA A 209 -11.36 -7.56 -11.78
CA ALA A 209 -11.96 -8.57 -12.64
C ALA A 209 -11.52 -8.39 -14.09
N ALA A 210 -11.35 -9.50 -14.81
CA ALA A 210 -11.21 -9.49 -16.25
C ALA A 210 -12.21 -10.49 -16.87
N LEU A 211 -13.09 -10.00 -17.75
CA LEU A 211 -14.11 -10.77 -18.45
C LEU A 211 -13.83 -10.75 -19.95
N TRP A 212 -13.83 -11.92 -20.55
CA TRP A 212 -13.76 -12.08 -22.00
C TRP A 212 -15.09 -12.55 -22.57
N VAL A 213 -15.67 -11.76 -23.48
CA VAL A 213 -16.86 -12.12 -24.23
C VAL A 213 -16.45 -12.61 -25.62
N SER A 214 -16.51 -13.92 -25.83
CA SER A 214 -15.94 -14.57 -27.02
C SER A 214 -16.66 -14.18 -28.31
N SER A 215 -18.00 -14.11 -28.29
CA SER A 215 -18.83 -13.74 -29.46
C SER A 215 -18.57 -12.30 -29.95
N GLU A 216 -18.19 -11.41 -29.04
CA GLU A 216 -17.92 -10.01 -29.34
C GLU A 216 -16.42 -9.68 -29.49
N ARG A 217 -15.55 -10.63 -29.15
CA ARG A 217 -14.11 -10.43 -29.03
C ARG A 217 -13.78 -9.19 -28.16
N ARG A 218 -14.44 -9.11 -27.02
CA ARG A 218 -14.40 -7.98 -26.11
C ARG A 218 -13.84 -8.40 -24.75
N LEU A 219 -12.81 -7.67 -24.29
CA LEU A 219 -12.30 -7.76 -22.94
C LEU A 219 -12.83 -6.61 -22.10
N ILE A 220 -13.31 -6.91 -20.91
CA ILE A 220 -13.68 -5.92 -19.90
C ILE A 220 -12.77 -6.12 -18.69
N LEU A 221 -12.05 -5.06 -18.30
CA LEU A 221 -11.35 -4.99 -17.04
C LEU A 221 -12.15 -4.09 -16.09
N ALA A 222 -12.33 -4.54 -14.86
CA ALA A 222 -13.08 -3.79 -13.85
C ALA A 222 -12.28 -3.69 -12.53
N ARG A 223 -12.30 -2.52 -11.90
CA ARG A 223 -11.68 -2.32 -10.58
C ARG A 223 -12.72 -1.78 -9.60
N ASP A 224 -12.69 -2.27 -8.36
CA ASP A 224 -13.63 -1.88 -7.32
C ASP A 224 -13.67 -0.36 -7.06
N ARG A 225 -14.74 0.06 -6.40
CA ARG A 225 -15.08 1.48 -6.20
C ARG A 225 -14.00 2.30 -5.51
N MET A 226 -13.27 1.71 -4.56
CA MET A 226 -12.24 2.40 -3.78
C MET A 226 -10.82 2.03 -4.21
N GLY A 227 -10.67 1.07 -5.16
CA GLY A 227 -9.38 0.59 -5.65
C GLY A 227 -8.63 -0.27 -4.63
N ILE A 228 -9.36 -1.01 -3.79
CA ILE A 228 -8.80 -1.90 -2.78
C ILE A 228 -7.94 -2.97 -3.44
N LYS A 229 -8.44 -3.59 -4.52
CA LYS A 229 -7.66 -4.53 -5.31
C LYS A 229 -6.98 -3.82 -6.48
N PRO A 230 -5.69 -4.08 -6.72
CA PRO A 230 -4.94 -3.42 -7.79
C PRO A 230 -5.24 -4.03 -9.16
N LEU A 231 -5.19 -3.17 -10.20
CA LEU A 231 -5.26 -3.59 -11.59
C LEU A 231 -4.50 -2.62 -12.48
N TYR A 232 -3.53 -3.16 -13.22
CA TYR A 232 -2.66 -2.41 -14.14
C TYR A 232 -2.87 -2.89 -15.57
N TYR A 233 -2.64 -2.00 -16.53
CA TYR A 233 -2.68 -2.33 -17.94
C TYR A 233 -1.64 -1.55 -18.76
N CYS A 234 -1.30 -2.10 -19.93
CA CYS A 234 -0.41 -1.49 -20.92
C CYS A 234 -0.98 -1.76 -22.30
N MET A 235 -0.96 -0.76 -23.16
CA MET A 235 -1.28 -0.91 -24.59
C MET A 235 0.01 -0.84 -25.40
N GLN A 236 0.30 -1.88 -26.17
CA GLN A 236 1.46 -1.93 -27.06
C GLN A 236 1.04 -2.50 -28.40
N ASP A 237 1.25 -1.74 -29.48
CA ASP A 237 0.90 -2.13 -30.86
C ASP A 237 -0.56 -2.61 -31.04
N GLY A 238 -1.50 -2.00 -30.29
CA GLY A 238 -2.92 -2.34 -30.27
C GLY A 238 -3.27 -3.59 -29.45
N GLU A 239 -2.28 -4.30 -28.90
CA GLU A 239 -2.50 -5.39 -27.96
C GLU A 239 -2.53 -4.84 -26.52
N ILE A 240 -3.33 -5.47 -25.67
CA ILE A 240 -3.44 -5.14 -24.26
C ILE A 240 -2.75 -6.19 -23.40
N TYR A 241 -2.01 -5.75 -22.41
CA TYR A 241 -1.42 -6.54 -21.32
C TYR A 241 -1.97 -6.03 -20.01
N PHE A 242 -2.36 -6.91 -19.09
CA PHE A 242 -2.87 -6.50 -17.78
C PHE A 242 -2.49 -7.48 -16.68
N GLY A 243 -2.56 -7.02 -15.44
CA GLY A 243 -2.32 -7.85 -14.27
C GLY A 243 -2.60 -7.14 -12.95
N SER A 244 -2.75 -7.93 -11.91
CA SER A 244 -2.88 -7.43 -10.53
C SER A 244 -1.61 -6.69 -10.07
N GLU A 245 -0.46 -7.02 -10.66
CA GLU A 245 0.83 -6.40 -10.36
C GLU A 245 1.57 -6.06 -11.65
N ILE A 246 2.37 -4.98 -11.61
CA ILE A 246 3.14 -4.51 -12.78
C ILE A 246 4.10 -5.61 -13.28
N LYS A 247 4.63 -6.42 -12.35
CA LYS A 247 5.55 -7.51 -12.71
C LYS A 247 4.96 -8.51 -13.67
N CYS A 248 3.63 -8.74 -13.68
CA CYS A 248 2.97 -9.57 -14.69
C CYS A 248 3.18 -9.02 -16.10
N ILE A 249 3.01 -7.71 -16.25
CA ILE A 249 3.16 -6.99 -17.52
C ILE A 249 4.63 -6.99 -17.95
N LEU A 250 5.56 -6.81 -17.00
CA LEU A 250 7.01 -6.78 -17.27
C LEU A 250 7.61 -8.15 -17.64
N THR A 251 6.86 -9.25 -17.52
CA THR A 251 7.31 -10.55 -18.09
C THR A 251 7.27 -10.59 -19.61
N HIS A 252 6.56 -9.66 -20.23
CA HIS A 252 6.45 -9.52 -21.67
C HIS A 252 7.58 -8.62 -22.19
N HIS A 253 8.43 -9.15 -23.05
CA HIS A 253 9.65 -8.47 -23.52
C HIS A 253 9.36 -7.29 -24.45
N GLU A 254 8.15 -7.21 -24.99
CA GLU A 254 7.69 -6.09 -25.79
C GLU A 254 7.45 -4.82 -24.96
N VAL A 255 7.17 -4.99 -23.66
CA VAL A 255 6.88 -3.88 -22.76
C VAL A 255 8.17 -3.23 -22.27
N SER A 256 8.29 -1.94 -22.54
CA SER A 256 9.45 -1.14 -22.14
C SER A 256 9.53 -0.95 -20.62
N ARG A 257 10.76 -0.90 -20.10
CA ARG A 257 11.06 -0.61 -18.69
C ARG A 257 11.52 0.84 -18.46
N ARG A 258 11.14 1.76 -19.36
CA ARG A 258 11.52 3.17 -19.24
C ARG A 258 10.88 3.83 -18.03
N LEU A 259 11.67 4.60 -17.28
CA LEU A 259 11.20 5.40 -16.16
C LEU A 259 10.21 6.48 -16.62
N SER A 260 9.12 6.65 -15.91
CA SER A 260 8.18 7.77 -16.08
C SER A 260 8.67 9.00 -15.32
N LEU A 261 9.13 10.02 -16.03
CA LEU A 261 9.57 11.27 -15.38
C LEU A 261 8.41 12.02 -14.73
N ALA A 262 7.22 11.97 -15.31
CA ALA A 262 6.01 12.52 -14.70
C ALA A 262 5.67 11.79 -13.39
N GLY A 263 5.69 10.45 -13.40
CA GLY A 263 5.52 9.63 -12.21
C GLY A 263 6.55 9.95 -11.12
N LEU A 264 7.83 10.07 -11.51
CA LEU A 264 8.91 10.40 -10.57
C LEU A 264 8.77 11.82 -9.97
N ASN A 265 8.35 12.81 -10.76
CA ASN A 265 8.06 14.17 -10.24
C ASN A 265 6.94 14.16 -9.20
N CYS A 266 5.87 13.39 -9.42
CA CYS A 266 4.79 13.22 -8.46
C CYS A 266 5.26 12.44 -7.21
N TYR A 267 5.99 11.34 -7.40
CA TYR A 267 6.52 10.52 -6.32
C TYR A 267 7.38 11.32 -5.33
N LEU A 268 8.30 12.14 -5.83
CA LEU A 268 9.16 12.96 -4.96
C LEU A 268 8.34 13.90 -4.05
N SER A 269 7.20 14.38 -4.52
CA SER A 269 6.33 15.27 -3.72
C SER A 269 5.34 14.52 -2.85
N LEU A 270 4.74 13.42 -3.35
CA LEU A 270 3.60 12.72 -2.73
C LEU A 270 4.00 11.47 -1.96
N ASN A 271 5.21 10.93 -2.16
CA ASN A 271 5.72 9.63 -1.68
C ASN A 271 5.17 8.40 -2.44
N TYR A 272 4.24 8.58 -3.35
CA TYR A 272 3.65 7.56 -4.23
C TYR A 272 3.40 8.15 -5.62
N VAL A 273 3.11 7.30 -6.59
CA VAL A 273 2.72 7.73 -7.94
C VAL A 273 1.19 7.72 -8.04
N PRO A 274 0.54 8.88 -8.22
CA PRO A 274 -0.92 8.94 -8.32
C PRO A 274 -1.42 8.37 -9.65
N GLY A 275 -2.54 7.63 -9.59
CA GLY A 275 -3.20 7.12 -10.80
C GLY A 275 -3.69 8.24 -11.73
N PRO A 276 -3.84 7.95 -13.02
CA PRO A 276 -3.66 6.66 -13.68
C PRO A 276 -2.20 6.27 -13.95
N HIS A 277 -1.24 7.14 -13.69
CA HIS A 277 0.17 6.90 -14.00
C HIS A 277 0.80 5.84 -13.08
N THR A 278 1.92 5.26 -13.56
CA THR A 278 2.83 4.44 -12.78
C THR A 278 4.26 5.01 -12.88
N MET A 279 5.17 4.42 -12.13
CA MET A 279 6.59 4.76 -12.24
C MET A 279 7.21 4.29 -13.57
N ILE A 280 6.53 3.44 -14.34
CA ILE A 280 6.99 2.94 -15.65
C ILE A 280 6.16 3.55 -16.76
N HIS A 281 6.85 4.16 -17.74
CA HIS A 281 6.19 4.80 -18.87
C HIS A 281 5.39 3.79 -19.71
N GLY A 282 4.14 4.13 -20.04
CA GLY A 282 3.24 3.30 -20.85
C GLY A 282 2.49 2.23 -20.06
N ILE A 283 2.73 2.06 -18.76
CA ILE A 283 1.93 1.24 -17.88
C ILE A 283 1.01 2.14 -17.04
N PHE A 284 -0.27 1.79 -16.95
CA PHE A 284 -1.28 2.59 -16.28
C PHE A 284 -2.00 1.78 -15.20
N LYS A 285 -2.46 2.47 -14.17
CA LYS A 285 -3.42 1.96 -13.18
C LYS A 285 -4.83 2.13 -13.74
N LEU A 286 -5.66 1.10 -13.68
CA LEU A 286 -7.09 1.31 -13.86
C LEU A 286 -7.63 2.03 -12.62
N MET A 287 -8.27 3.19 -12.80
CA MET A 287 -8.73 4.03 -11.70
C MET A 287 -9.82 3.33 -10.87
N PRO A 288 -9.93 3.62 -9.56
CA PRO A 288 -11.03 3.12 -8.73
C PRO A 288 -12.40 3.41 -9.33
N GLY A 289 -13.31 2.43 -9.34
CA GLY A 289 -14.65 2.58 -9.89
C GLY A 289 -14.72 2.72 -11.42
N HIS A 290 -13.70 2.24 -12.13
CA HIS A 290 -13.65 2.31 -13.59
C HIS A 290 -13.64 0.93 -14.23
N LEU A 291 -14.13 0.92 -15.47
CA LEU A 291 -14.03 -0.16 -16.43
C LEU A 291 -13.08 0.26 -17.55
N LEU A 292 -12.33 -0.71 -18.07
CA LEU A 292 -11.66 -0.61 -19.35
C LEU A 292 -12.28 -1.64 -20.27
N GLU A 293 -12.78 -1.20 -21.42
CA GLU A 293 -13.27 -2.06 -22.49
C GLU A 293 -12.29 -2.06 -23.65
N TRP A 294 -11.73 -3.22 -23.98
CA TRP A 294 -10.87 -3.41 -25.14
C TRP A 294 -11.57 -4.24 -26.21
N ARG A 295 -11.63 -3.69 -27.41
CA ARG A 295 -12.21 -4.34 -28.58
C ARG A 295 -11.57 -3.80 -29.86
N ASN A 296 -11.32 -4.65 -30.84
CA ASN A 296 -10.76 -4.24 -32.15
C ASN A 296 -9.45 -3.44 -32.01
N ARG A 297 -8.55 -3.84 -31.10
CA ARG A 297 -7.25 -3.21 -30.84
C ARG A 297 -7.35 -1.79 -30.26
N ASN A 298 -8.51 -1.38 -29.79
CA ASN A 298 -8.74 -0.10 -29.12
C ASN A 298 -9.25 -0.32 -27.70
N ALA A 299 -8.83 0.55 -26.77
CA ALA A 299 -9.25 0.52 -25.38
C ALA A 299 -9.99 1.82 -25.02
N GLN A 300 -11.08 1.70 -24.28
CA GLN A 300 -11.83 2.82 -23.72
C GLN A 300 -11.97 2.64 -22.22
N VAL A 301 -11.73 3.71 -21.45
CA VAL A 301 -11.86 3.71 -19.99
C VAL A 301 -12.99 4.63 -19.59
N PHE A 302 -13.90 4.15 -18.74
CA PHE A 302 -15.02 4.93 -18.25
C PHE A 302 -15.41 4.54 -16.82
N SER A 303 -15.98 5.48 -16.07
CA SER A 303 -16.50 5.20 -14.72
C SER A 303 -17.82 4.45 -14.79
N TYR A 304 -17.97 3.40 -13.98
CA TYR A 304 -19.26 2.73 -13.79
C TYR A 304 -20.05 3.29 -12.59
N LEU A 305 -19.45 4.20 -11.83
CA LEU A 305 -20.11 4.78 -10.66
C LEU A 305 -21.28 5.66 -11.09
N ALA A 306 -22.40 5.54 -10.40
CA ALA A 306 -23.51 6.48 -10.55
C ALA A 306 -23.16 7.82 -9.92
N SER A 307 -23.77 8.87 -10.47
CA SER A 307 -23.76 10.18 -9.83
C SER A 307 -24.37 10.09 -8.43
N ARG A 308 -23.67 10.61 -7.43
CA ARG A 308 -24.19 10.62 -6.04
C ARG A 308 -25.30 11.66 -5.92
N THR A 309 -26.47 11.24 -5.46
CA THR A 309 -27.52 12.16 -5.00
C THR A 309 -27.29 12.45 -3.51
N LYS A 310 -27.26 13.74 -3.12
CA LYS A 310 -27.23 14.13 -1.70
C LYS A 310 -28.66 14.13 -1.15
N ASP A 311 -29.30 12.95 -1.14
CA ASP A 311 -30.73 12.91 -0.88
C ASP A 311 -31.10 13.11 0.60
N HIS A 312 -30.18 12.90 1.52
CA HIS A 312 -30.43 13.13 2.95
C HIS A 312 -29.13 13.41 3.73
N ALA A 313 -29.06 14.56 4.38
CA ALA A 313 -28.04 14.84 5.36
C ALA A 313 -28.67 14.65 6.76
N PRO A 314 -28.07 13.88 7.68
CA PRO A 314 -28.58 13.72 9.04
C PRO A 314 -28.76 15.07 9.72
N ALA A 315 -29.88 15.28 10.41
CA ALA A 315 -30.21 16.55 11.07
C ALA A 315 -29.36 16.78 12.36
N SER A 316 -28.84 15.71 12.94
CA SER A 316 -28.04 15.78 14.18
C SER A 316 -26.88 14.80 14.17
N LEU A 317 -25.88 15.08 15.04
CA LEU A 317 -24.75 14.16 15.25
C LEU A 317 -25.18 12.80 15.82
N ASN A 318 -26.25 12.77 16.63
CA ASN A 318 -26.77 11.52 17.18
C ASN A 318 -27.44 10.67 16.10
N GLU A 319 -28.30 11.26 15.27
CA GLU A 319 -28.90 10.59 14.12
C GLU A 319 -27.83 10.03 13.17
N ALA A 320 -26.82 10.83 12.84
CA ALA A 320 -25.68 10.38 12.04
C ALA A 320 -24.93 9.21 12.70
N SER A 321 -24.83 9.19 14.02
CA SER A 321 -24.18 8.11 14.76
C SER A 321 -25.01 6.83 14.77
N GLU A 322 -26.33 6.92 14.85
CA GLU A 322 -27.24 5.77 14.79
C GLU A 322 -27.25 5.14 13.41
N GLU A 323 -27.25 5.95 12.36
CA GLU A 323 -27.13 5.45 11.00
C GLU A 323 -25.77 4.76 10.75
N LEU A 324 -24.67 5.39 11.19
CA LEU A 324 -23.34 4.79 11.13
C LEU A 324 -23.23 3.49 11.92
N ASP A 325 -23.92 3.37 13.07
CA ASP A 325 -23.98 2.14 13.88
C ASP A 325 -24.53 0.96 13.06
N ALA A 326 -25.65 1.18 12.41
CA ALA A 326 -26.31 0.17 11.57
C ALA A 326 -25.42 -0.23 10.36
N LEU A 327 -24.82 0.76 9.70
CA LEU A 327 -23.96 0.53 8.53
C LEU A 327 -22.68 -0.24 8.90
N LEU A 328 -21.98 0.16 9.96
CA LEU A 328 -20.78 -0.54 10.45
C LEU A 328 -21.10 -1.95 10.92
N GLY A 329 -22.19 -2.12 11.66
CA GLY A 329 -22.63 -3.44 12.12
C GLY A 329 -22.89 -4.39 10.96
N SER A 330 -23.57 -3.92 9.90
CA SER A 330 -23.85 -4.70 8.70
C SER A 330 -22.56 -5.03 7.92
N ALA A 331 -21.72 -4.01 7.65
CA ALA A 331 -20.50 -4.19 6.87
C ALA A 331 -19.51 -5.15 7.56
N ILE A 332 -19.32 -5.02 8.88
CA ILE A 332 -18.41 -5.90 9.61
C ILE A 332 -18.96 -7.33 9.64
N ARG A 333 -20.27 -7.51 9.88
CA ARG A 333 -20.89 -8.84 9.87
C ARG A 333 -20.70 -9.54 8.51
N GLU A 334 -20.91 -8.84 7.39
CA GLU A 334 -20.70 -9.36 6.04
C GLU A 334 -19.22 -9.72 5.79
N GLN A 335 -18.28 -8.92 6.31
CA GLN A 335 -16.84 -9.13 6.11
C GLN A 335 -16.19 -10.13 7.07
N LEU A 336 -16.90 -10.57 8.10
CA LEU A 336 -16.48 -11.69 8.95
C LEU A 336 -16.73 -13.06 8.31
N ASP A 337 -17.47 -13.12 7.19
CA ASP A 337 -17.77 -14.36 6.48
C ASP A 337 -16.50 -14.87 5.76
N ALA A 338 -15.95 -15.99 6.21
CA ALA A 338 -14.77 -16.65 5.65
C ALA A 338 -14.73 -18.11 6.09
N ASP A 339 -14.33 -19.02 5.18
CA ASP A 339 -14.13 -20.43 5.47
C ASP A 339 -12.75 -20.72 6.09
N VAL A 340 -11.96 -19.68 6.36
CA VAL A 340 -10.58 -19.74 6.88
C VAL A 340 -10.42 -18.89 8.15
N PRO A 341 -9.38 -19.11 8.98
CA PRO A 341 -9.16 -18.31 10.18
C PRO A 341 -9.02 -16.81 9.90
N LEU A 342 -9.73 -16.01 10.68
CA LEU A 342 -9.76 -14.55 10.60
C LEU A 342 -9.22 -13.91 11.86
N GLY A 343 -8.58 -12.73 11.72
CA GLY A 343 -8.10 -11.91 12.81
C GLY A 343 -8.33 -10.41 12.57
N ILE A 344 -7.86 -9.58 13.48
CA ILE A 344 -8.00 -8.11 13.42
C ILE A 344 -6.65 -7.46 13.66
N TRP A 345 -6.26 -6.51 12.80
CA TRP A 345 -5.12 -5.65 13.05
C TRP A 345 -5.49 -4.57 14.06
N LEU A 346 -4.86 -4.64 15.23
CA LEU A 346 -5.20 -3.80 16.38
C LEU A 346 -4.08 -2.80 16.67
N SER A 347 -4.32 -1.52 16.39
CA SER A 347 -3.37 -0.43 16.69
C SER A 347 -3.68 0.28 18.02
N GLY A 348 -4.72 -0.14 18.76
CA GLY A 348 -5.20 0.57 19.93
C GLY A 348 -5.79 1.95 19.66
N GLY A 349 -5.97 2.32 18.38
CA GLY A 349 -6.63 3.53 17.93
C GLY A 349 -8.14 3.37 17.81
N LEU A 350 -8.85 4.50 17.59
CA LEU A 350 -10.31 4.53 17.47
C LEU A 350 -10.84 3.55 16.43
N ASP A 351 -10.26 3.54 15.23
CA ASP A 351 -10.74 2.78 14.07
C ASP A 351 -10.65 1.28 14.30
N SER A 352 -9.47 0.77 14.62
CA SER A 352 -9.24 -0.66 14.87
C SER A 352 -10.01 -1.16 16.12
N SER A 353 -10.15 -0.32 17.15
CA SER A 353 -10.94 -0.66 18.33
C SER A 353 -12.45 -0.68 18.03
N THR A 354 -12.93 0.17 17.10
CA THR A 354 -14.29 0.11 16.58
C THR A 354 -14.56 -1.21 15.87
N LEU A 355 -13.67 -1.63 14.98
CA LEU A 355 -13.80 -2.93 14.30
C LEU A 355 -13.86 -4.08 15.30
N LEU A 356 -12.97 -4.09 16.28
CA LEU A 356 -12.94 -5.11 17.31
C LEU A 356 -14.24 -5.15 18.13
N HIS A 357 -14.81 -3.97 18.45
CA HIS A 357 -16.09 -3.88 19.17
C HIS A 357 -17.23 -4.61 18.42
N TYR A 358 -17.42 -4.31 17.14
CA TYR A 358 -18.47 -4.96 16.36
C TYR A 358 -18.15 -6.43 16.07
N ALA A 359 -16.91 -6.75 15.73
CA ALA A 359 -16.54 -8.13 15.46
C ALA A 359 -16.74 -9.04 16.70
N SER A 360 -16.46 -8.53 17.92
CA SER A 360 -16.68 -9.29 19.14
C SER A 360 -18.17 -9.57 19.44
N ALA A 361 -19.06 -8.69 18.97
CA ALA A 361 -20.49 -8.89 19.09
C ALA A 361 -21.06 -9.95 18.15
N PHE A 362 -20.39 -10.22 17.03
CA PHE A 362 -20.86 -11.15 15.99
C PHE A 362 -20.09 -12.48 15.98
N SER A 363 -18.90 -12.55 16.59
CA SER A 363 -18.10 -13.77 16.64
C SER A 363 -18.46 -14.62 17.84
N PRO A 364 -18.80 -15.91 17.64
CA PRO A 364 -19.05 -16.84 18.77
C PRO A 364 -17.75 -17.33 19.43
N SER A 365 -16.60 -17.13 18.78
CA SER A 365 -15.28 -17.61 19.23
C SER A 365 -14.39 -16.44 19.66
N THR A 366 -13.35 -16.75 20.43
CA THR A 366 -12.32 -15.79 20.82
C THR A 366 -11.62 -15.22 19.56
N LEU A 367 -11.65 -13.91 19.41
CA LEU A 367 -11.03 -13.23 18.29
C LEU A 367 -9.51 -13.16 18.43
N LYS A 368 -8.81 -13.36 17.32
CA LYS A 368 -7.36 -13.15 17.22
C LYS A 368 -7.07 -11.70 16.86
N THR A 369 -6.10 -11.10 17.56
CA THR A 369 -5.66 -9.74 17.26
C THR A 369 -4.15 -9.67 17.09
N PHE A 370 -3.68 -8.81 16.19
CA PHE A 370 -2.27 -8.70 15.82
C PHE A 370 -1.82 -7.25 15.87
N SER A 371 -0.64 -6.99 16.43
CA SER A 371 -0.10 -5.63 16.60
C SER A 371 1.41 -5.57 16.46
N ILE A 372 1.88 -4.41 16.04
CA ILE A 372 3.31 -4.05 16.05
C ILE A 372 3.54 -3.04 17.16
N THR A 373 4.64 -3.19 17.88
CA THR A 373 5.07 -2.28 18.96
C THR A 373 6.54 -1.90 18.82
N PHE A 374 6.95 -0.91 19.61
CA PHE A 374 8.31 -0.40 19.69
C PHE A 374 8.74 -0.26 21.16
N ASN A 375 10.04 -0.34 21.46
CA ASN A 375 10.52 -0.27 22.84
C ASN A 375 10.52 1.16 23.39
N GLY A 376 9.61 1.44 24.37
CA GLY A 376 9.68 2.56 25.32
C GLY A 376 9.85 3.95 24.72
N ARG A 377 9.34 4.22 23.51
CA ARG A 377 9.49 5.47 22.77
C ARG A 377 8.16 6.12 22.45
N SER A 378 8.20 7.34 21.94
CA SER A 378 7.00 8.05 21.44
C SER A 378 6.27 7.31 20.29
N PHE A 379 6.88 6.25 19.76
CA PHE A 379 6.31 5.35 18.73
C PHE A 379 5.53 4.19 19.32
N ASP A 380 5.70 3.85 20.62
CA ASP A 380 5.05 2.70 21.23
C ASP A 380 3.60 2.98 21.63
N ASP A 381 2.69 2.25 21.02
CA ASP A 381 1.26 2.27 21.27
C ASP A 381 0.80 1.07 22.12
N GLY A 382 1.72 0.23 22.59
CA GLY A 382 1.46 -1.05 23.26
C GLY A 382 0.53 -0.97 24.47
N ALA A 383 0.60 0.11 25.26
CA ALA A 383 -0.28 0.29 26.42
C ALA A 383 -1.77 0.32 26.02
N TYR A 384 -2.11 1.08 24.97
CA TYR A 384 -3.48 1.17 24.45
C TYR A 384 -3.93 -0.14 23.80
N ILE A 385 -3.04 -0.78 23.05
CA ILE A 385 -3.28 -2.07 22.40
C ILE A 385 -3.66 -3.11 23.44
N ARG A 386 -2.83 -3.29 24.48
CA ARG A 386 -3.03 -4.29 25.54
C ARG A 386 -4.26 -3.99 26.41
N GLU A 387 -4.61 -2.70 26.60
CA GLU A 387 -5.85 -2.32 27.29
C GLU A 387 -7.07 -2.77 26.49
N VAL A 388 -7.12 -2.46 25.20
CA VAL A 388 -8.24 -2.85 24.33
C VAL A 388 -8.32 -4.38 24.22
N SER A 389 -7.21 -5.07 23.95
CA SER A 389 -7.16 -6.52 23.84
C SER A 389 -7.71 -7.22 25.11
N ARG A 390 -7.30 -6.74 26.30
CA ARG A 390 -7.80 -7.28 27.58
C ARG A 390 -9.29 -7.03 27.78
N ASN A 391 -9.81 -5.84 27.42
CA ASN A 391 -11.21 -5.51 27.57
C ASN A 391 -12.14 -6.39 26.73
N TYR A 392 -11.66 -6.86 25.58
CA TYR A 392 -12.40 -7.74 24.67
C TYR A 392 -12.00 -9.22 24.79
N GLY A 393 -11.05 -9.56 25.67
CA GLY A 393 -10.62 -10.95 25.89
C GLY A 393 -10.05 -11.63 24.65
N THR A 394 -9.31 -10.91 23.80
CA THR A 394 -8.79 -11.45 22.55
C THR A 394 -7.54 -12.30 22.73
N GLU A 395 -7.32 -13.29 21.86
CA GLU A 395 -6.04 -13.95 21.67
C GLU A 395 -5.10 -12.99 20.93
N HIS A 396 -4.24 -12.30 21.68
CA HIS A 396 -3.43 -11.21 21.17
C HIS A 396 -1.98 -11.63 20.90
N ALA A 397 -1.52 -11.40 19.67
CA ALA A 397 -0.11 -11.54 19.28
C ALA A 397 0.50 -10.16 19.00
N GLU A 398 1.68 -9.92 19.58
CA GLU A 398 2.41 -8.65 19.48
C GLU A 398 3.85 -8.92 19.02
N LEU A 399 4.34 -8.11 18.07
CA LEU A 399 5.72 -8.15 17.60
C LEU A 399 6.38 -6.80 17.83
N ASN A 400 7.55 -6.82 18.51
CA ASN A 400 8.37 -5.63 18.70
C ASN A 400 9.40 -5.50 17.58
N LEU A 401 9.39 -4.38 16.84
CA LEU A 401 10.27 -4.19 15.68
C LEU A 401 11.71 -3.81 16.05
N ASP A 402 11.97 -3.33 17.26
CA ASP A 402 13.31 -2.89 17.66
C ASP A 402 14.24 -4.06 18.01
N SER A 403 13.73 -5.25 18.33
CA SER A 403 14.52 -6.33 18.92
C SER A 403 14.84 -7.49 17.99
N ASP A 404 13.93 -7.87 17.05
CA ASP A 404 14.00 -9.20 16.45
C ASP A 404 13.89 -9.23 14.92
N CYS A 405 13.94 -8.08 14.25
CA CYS A 405 13.62 -7.97 12.83
C CYS A 405 14.84 -7.71 11.95
N ASN A 406 14.99 -8.48 10.88
CA ASN A 406 15.96 -8.20 9.83
C ASN A 406 15.42 -7.12 8.89
N LEU A 407 15.60 -5.84 9.25
CA LEU A 407 15.08 -4.70 8.52
C LEU A 407 15.64 -4.61 7.10
N ILE A 408 16.92 -4.93 6.88
CA ILE A 408 17.56 -4.84 5.55
C ILE A 408 16.93 -5.85 4.60
N GLU A 409 16.76 -7.09 5.04
CA GLU A 409 16.12 -8.13 4.23
C GLU A 409 14.65 -7.78 3.91
N ALA A 410 13.94 -7.20 4.89
CA ALA A 410 12.57 -6.73 4.67
C ALA A 410 12.52 -5.59 3.64
N ILE A 411 13.41 -4.60 3.70
CA ILE A 411 13.47 -3.49 2.73
C ILE A 411 13.71 -4.00 1.30
N GLU A 412 14.63 -4.95 1.13
CA GLU A 412 14.91 -5.57 -0.17
C GLU A 412 13.70 -6.37 -0.70
N ALA A 413 13.01 -7.10 0.18
CA ALA A 413 11.80 -7.83 -0.16
C ALA A 413 10.65 -6.90 -0.52
N ILE A 414 10.46 -5.83 0.25
CA ILE A 414 9.45 -4.79 -0.02
C ILE A 414 9.67 -4.18 -1.41
N ALA A 415 10.91 -3.88 -1.80
CA ALA A 415 11.22 -3.36 -3.14
C ALA A 415 10.82 -4.31 -4.28
N TYR A 416 10.73 -5.61 -4.03
CA TYR A 416 10.20 -6.58 -4.99
C TYR A 416 8.67 -6.61 -4.99
N HIS A 417 8.06 -6.67 -3.82
CA HIS A 417 6.61 -6.88 -3.69
C HIS A 417 5.81 -5.59 -3.92
N ALA A 418 6.36 -4.43 -3.64
CA ALA A 418 5.67 -3.15 -3.83
C ALA A 418 5.37 -2.81 -5.29
N ASP A 419 6.03 -3.44 -6.28
CA ASP A 419 5.91 -3.15 -7.71
C ASP A 419 6.41 -1.77 -8.15
N GLU A 420 6.06 -0.74 -7.40
CA GLU A 420 6.52 0.64 -7.56
C GLU A 420 7.26 1.09 -6.30
N PRO A 421 8.15 2.08 -6.39
CA PRO A 421 8.73 2.64 -5.18
C PRO A 421 7.62 3.34 -4.38
N ASN A 422 7.55 3.03 -3.10
CA ASN A 422 6.68 3.69 -2.14
C ASN A 422 7.55 4.27 -1.02
N ALA A 423 7.43 5.58 -0.79
CA ALA A 423 8.19 6.27 0.24
C ALA A 423 7.44 6.35 1.59
N ASP A 424 6.31 5.67 1.74
CA ASP A 424 5.70 5.49 3.06
C ASP A 424 6.44 4.40 3.84
N ALA A 425 7.19 4.82 4.85
CA ALA A 425 7.96 3.94 5.72
C ALA A 425 7.09 2.98 6.55
N GLY A 426 5.78 3.22 6.63
CA GLY A 426 4.78 2.32 7.20
C GLY A 426 4.68 0.96 6.49
N ALA A 427 5.30 0.80 5.31
CA ALA A 427 5.41 -0.49 4.65
C ALA A 427 6.17 -1.53 5.49
N ILE A 428 7.18 -1.13 6.24
CA ILE A 428 7.97 -2.03 7.10
C ILE A 428 7.10 -2.68 8.21
N PRO A 429 6.41 -1.92 9.07
CA PRO A 429 5.55 -2.54 10.08
C PRO A 429 4.41 -3.35 9.49
N VAL A 430 3.81 -2.95 8.35
CA VAL A 430 2.77 -3.75 7.67
C VAL A 430 3.33 -5.06 7.15
N TRP A 431 4.57 -5.08 6.62
CA TRP A 431 5.27 -6.30 6.23
C TRP A 431 5.36 -7.31 7.37
N PHE A 432 5.90 -6.90 8.52
CA PHE A 432 6.08 -7.79 9.67
C PHE A 432 4.75 -8.16 10.34
N LEU A 433 3.78 -7.24 10.39
CA LEU A 433 2.43 -7.51 10.86
C LEU A 433 1.77 -8.61 10.01
N SER A 434 1.90 -8.53 8.71
CA SER A 434 1.37 -9.52 7.78
C SER A 434 2.06 -10.89 7.96
N GLN A 435 3.38 -10.90 8.09
CA GLN A 435 4.15 -12.11 8.37
C GLN A 435 3.72 -12.80 9.68
N MET A 436 3.47 -12.02 10.73
CA MET A 436 2.99 -12.52 12.01
C MET A 436 1.54 -13.02 11.89
N THR A 437 0.67 -12.24 11.24
CA THR A 437 -0.74 -12.60 11.04
C THR A 437 -0.88 -13.94 10.34
N ARG A 438 -0.08 -14.17 9.29
CA ARG A 438 -0.14 -15.40 8.48
C ARG A 438 0.06 -16.69 9.29
N ARG A 439 0.80 -16.66 10.38
CA ARG A 439 1.00 -17.83 11.24
C ARG A 439 -0.28 -18.33 11.89
N ASN A 440 -1.29 -17.46 12.04
CA ASN A 440 -2.51 -17.73 12.82
C ASN A 440 -3.81 -17.42 12.09
N ALA A 441 -3.76 -16.64 11.00
CA ALA A 441 -4.93 -16.21 10.25
C ALA A 441 -4.58 -15.99 8.78
N THR A 442 -5.56 -16.20 7.91
CA THR A 442 -5.49 -15.96 6.46
C THR A 442 -6.17 -14.65 6.07
N VAL A 443 -7.18 -14.24 6.86
CA VAL A 443 -7.93 -12.99 6.67
C VAL A 443 -7.69 -12.07 7.86
N ALA A 444 -7.60 -10.75 7.63
CA ALA A 444 -7.52 -9.75 8.69
C ALA A 444 -8.45 -8.56 8.40
N LEU A 445 -9.23 -8.13 9.39
CA LEU A 445 -9.92 -6.85 9.31
C LEU A 445 -8.96 -5.72 9.67
N SER A 446 -9.04 -4.61 8.94
CA SER A 446 -8.21 -3.43 9.16
C SER A 446 -8.99 -2.12 9.05
N GLY A 447 -8.51 -1.07 9.73
CA GLY A 447 -9.22 0.19 9.92
C GLY A 447 -9.01 1.25 8.84
N GLU A 448 -8.43 0.90 7.69
CA GLU A 448 -8.16 1.81 6.59
C GLU A 448 -9.45 2.44 6.04
N GLY A 449 -9.35 3.67 5.55
CA GLY A 449 -10.45 4.46 5.02
C GLY A 449 -11.16 5.35 6.05
N ALA A 450 -11.08 5.03 7.34
CA ALA A 450 -11.76 5.82 8.38
C ALA A 450 -11.22 7.26 8.49
N ASP A 451 -9.94 7.48 8.25
CA ASP A 451 -9.33 8.82 8.29
C ASP A 451 -9.74 9.67 7.09
N GLU A 452 -9.76 9.09 5.90
CA GLU A 452 -10.11 9.73 4.64
C GLU A 452 -11.61 10.02 4.52
N LEU A 453 -12.45 9.21 5.15
CA LEU A 453 -13.89 9.40 5.15
C LEU A 453 -14.35 10.43 6.20
N PHE A 454 -13.76 10.41 7.39
CA PHE A 454 -14.23 11.17 8.55
C PHE A 454 -13.27 12.27 9.04
N GLY A 455 -12.24 12.61 8.24
CA GLY A 455 -11.32 13.72 8.53
C GLY A 455 -10.42 13.45 9.74
N GLY A 456 -9.78 12.28 9.79
CA GLY A 456 -9.02 11.83 10.95
C GLY A 456 -7.58 12.33 11.03
N TYR A 457 -6.93 12.63 9.91
CA TYR A 457 -5.53 13.02 9.84
C TYR A 457 -5.20 14.35 10.52
N LEU A 458 -3.98 14.47 11.03
CA LEU A 458 -3.48 15.75 11.55
C LEU A 458 -3.38 16.81 10.46
N THR A 459 -3.16 16.39 9.22
CA THR A 459 -3.12 17.26 8.04
C THR A 459 -4.44 17.95 7.78
N HIS A 460 -5.57 17.27 7.95
CA HIS A 460 -6.91 17.91 7.85
C HIS A 460 -7.11 19.00 8.90
N LYS A 461 -6.53 18.85 10.11
CA LYS A 461 -6.51 19.94 11.11
C LYS A 461 -5.59 21.08 10.67
N ALA A 462 -4.42 20.73 10.09
CA ALA A 462 -3.48 21.71 9.58
C ALA A 462 -4.08 22.52 8.43
N ASP A 463 -4.83 21.92 7.49
CA ASP A 463 -5.58 22.61 6.43
C ASP A 463 -6.52 23.68 7.00
N ARG A 464 -7.28 23.29 8.02
CA ARG A 464 -8.21 24.21 8.68
C ARG A 464 -7.49 25.35 9.38
N TYR A 465 -6.38 25.10 10.07
CA TYR A 465 -5.60 26.14 10.72
C TYR A 465 -4.85 27.01 9.73
N ALA A 466 -4.40 26.46 8.61
CA ALA A 466 -3.77 27.23 7.53
C ALA A 466 -4.73 28.23 6.90
N ALA A 467 -6.01 27.87 6.73
CA ALA A 467 -7.02 28.81 6.26
C ALA A 467 -7.17 30.04 7.18
N ILE A 468 -6.94 29.86 8.48
CA ILE A 468 -6.90 30.95 9.46
C ILE A 468 -5.54 31.70 9.37
N ALA A 469 -4.44 30.96 9.28
CA ALA A 469 -3.09 31.54 9.20
C ALA A 469 -2.90 32.41 7.94
N HIS A 470 -3.56 32.10 6.83
CA HIS A 470 -3.52 32.94 5.62
C HIS A 470 -4.10 34.35 5.81
N ARG A 471 -4.85 34.61 6.89
CA ARG A 471 -5.30 35.98 7.28
C ARG A 471 -4.17 36.80 7.89
N ILE A 472 -3.07 36.15 8.32
CA ILE A 472 -1.87 36.79 8.87
C ILE A 472 -0.98 37.20 7.68
N PRO A 473 -0.46 38.45 7.66
CA PRO A 473 0.44 38.90 6.62
C PRO A 473 1.61 37.93 6.38
N GLU A 474 1.97 37.73 5.12
CA GLU A 474 2.97 36.73 4.70
C GLU A 474 4.35 36.99 5.35
N TRP A 475 4.77 38.24 5.51
CA TRP A 475 6.04 38.60 6.12
C TRP A 475 6.12 38.13 7.59
N LEU A 476 5.02 38.20 8.35
CA LEU A 476 4.96 37.65 9.72
C LEU A 476 5.09 36.12 9.72
N ARG A 477 4.43 35.44 8.78
CA ARG A 477 4.52 33.98 8.64
C ARG A 477 5.94 33.55 8.23
N LYS A 478 6.59 34.31 7.34
CA LYS A 478 8.00 34.11 6.98
C LYS A 478 8.93 34.32 8.18
N GLY A 479 8.71 35.36 8.97
CA GLY A 479 9.47 35.60 10.22
C GLY A 479 9.29 34.48 11.23
N ALA A 480 8.05 34.05 11.46
CA ALA A 480 7.77 32.92 12.35
C ALA A 480 8.43 31.62 11.87
N TYR A 481 8.44 31.37 10.56
CA TYR A 481 9.13 30.20 9.98
C TYR A 481 10.66 30.29 10.19
N ALA A 482 11.26 31.46 9.98
CA ALA A 482 12.68 31.67 10.23
C ALA A 482 13.05 31.40 11.70
N CYS A 483 12.23 31.88 12.65
CA CYS A 483 12.41 31.55 14.08
C CYS A 483 12.27 30.06 14.36
N ALA A 484 11.28 29.39 13.74
CA ALA A 484 11.10 27.96 13.93
C ALA A 484 12.28 27.11 13.42
N GLN A 485 13.02 27.58 12.42
CA GLN A 485 14.23 26.89 11.95
C GLN A 485 15.33 26.79 13.03
N MET A 486 15.33 27.69 14.02
CA MET A 486 16.27 27.67 15.14
C MET A 486 15.95 26.61 16.21
N LEU A 487 14.76 26.00 16.15
CA LEU A 487 14.40 24.93 17.09
C LEU A 487 15.31 23.70 16.91
N PRO A 488 15.79 23.11 18.03
CA PRO A 488 16.67 21.94 17.96
C PRO A 488 15.94 20.75 17.33
N VAL A 489 16.68 19.92 16.63
CA VAL A 489 16.18 18.70 15.99
C VAL A 489 15.80 17.67 17.06
N SER A 490 14.59 17.11 16.96
CA SER A 490 14.05 16.08 17.84
C SER A 490 13.83 14.76 17.08
N ASP A 491 14.14 13.63 17.73
CA ASP A 491 13.88 12.29 17.19
C ASP A 491 12.48 11.75 17.60
N GLU A 492 11.65 12.56 18.26
CA GLU A 492 10.29 12.20 18.64
C GLU A 492 9.38 12.03 17.43
N LYS A 493 8.47 11.06 17.49
CA LYS A 493 7.39 10.88 16.53
C LYS A 493 6.52 12.14 16.49
N ILE A 494 6.57 12.86 15.37
CA ILE A 494 5.79 14.09 15.18
C ILE A 494 5.93 15.06 16.36
N GLY A 495 7.18 15.36 16.79
CA GLY A 495 7.49 16.28 17.86
C GLY A 495 7.03 17.73 17.59
N PHE A 496 7.10 18.60 18.61
CA PHE A 496 6.68 20.00 18.46
C PHE A 496 7.49 20.73 17.37
N GLU A 497 8.80 20.54 17.35
CA GLU A 497 9.70 21.14 16.35
C GLU A 497 9.28 20.78 14.93
N TYR A 498 9.05 19.50 14.66
CA TYR A 498 8.60 19.01 13.37
C TYR A 498 7.28 19.66 12.95
N LYS A 499 6.28 19.66 13.85
CA LYS A 499 4.95 20.27 13.59
C LYS A 499 5.07 21.75 13.30
N ALA A 500 5.86 22.49 14.09
CA ALA A 500 6.02 23.94 13.93
C ALA A 500 6.66 24.29 12.59
N LYS A 501 7.80 23.67 12.27
CA LYS A 501 8.51 23.89 11.01
C LYS A 501 7.63 23.53 9.80
N ARG A 502 6.99 22.37 9.85
CA ARG A 502 6.17 21.85 8.77
C ARG A 502 4.93 22.73 8.53
N PHE A 503 4.20 23.07 9.61
CA PHE A 503 3.02 23.92 9.54
C PHE A 503 3.35 25.33 9.02
N LEU A 504 4.39 25.96 9.56
CA LEU A 504 4.76 27.32 9.15
C LEU A 504 5.23 27.36 7.70
N LYS A 505 6.05 26.39 7.25
CA LYS A 505 6.44 26.29 5.83
C LYS A 505 5.22 26.05 4.94
N GLY A 506 4.33 25.11 5.29
CA GLY A 506 3.10 24.84 4.54
C GLY A 506 2.17 26.06 4.47
N SER A 507 2.08 26.87 5.55
CA SER A 507 1.26 28.09 5.56
C SER A 507 1.72 29.15 4.56
N LEU A 508 2.92 29.04 3.99
CA LEU A 508 3.45 29.93 2.94
C LEU A 508 3.08 29.46 1.53
N LEU A 509 2.55 28.25 1.39
CA LEU A 509 2.13 27.65 0.11
C LEU A 509 0.64 27.94 -0.15
N SER A 510 0.18 27.70 -1.40
CA SER A 510 -1.26 27.65 -1.65
C SER A 510 -1.91 26.49 -0.89
N PRO A 511 -3.22 26.52 -0.59
CA PRO A 511 -3.86 25.47 0.19
C PRO A 511 -3.66 24.07 -0.38
N GLU A 512 -3.68 23.90 -1.70
CA GLU A 512 -3.49 22.61 -2.37
C GLU A 512 -2.06 22.10 -2.19
N TYR A 513 -1.06 22.97 -2.41
CA TYR A 513 0.34 22.60 -2.18
C TYR A 513 0.66 22.42 -0.70
N ALA A 514 0.00 23.12 0.21
CA ALA A 514 0.14 22.92 1.65
C ALA A 514 -0.32 21.53 2.07
N HIS A 515 -1.50 21.14 1.60
CA HIS A 515 -2.09 19.84 1.92
C HIS A 515 -1.14 18.69 1.55
N ILE A 516 -0.66 18.63 0.30
CA ILE A 516 0.27 17.59 -0.13
C ILE A 516 1.64 17.71 0.54
N TYR A 517 2.11 18.94 0.82
CA TYR A 517 3.38 19.15 1.51
C TYR A 517 3.36 18.54 2.91
N TRP A 518 2.26 18.56 3.64
CA TRP A 518 2.19 17.99 4.99
C TRP A 518 2.23 16.46 5.01
N ASN A 519 1.75 15.78 3.99
CA ASN A 519 1.82 14.32 3.84
C ASN A 519 3.02 13.85 3.01
N GLY A 520 3.50 14.68 2.10
CA GLY A 520 4.56 14.35 1.17
C GLY A 520 5.97 14.67 1.67
N THR A 521 6.94 14.74 0.77
CA THR A 521 8.36 14.89 1.14
C THR A 521 8.99 16.12 0.49
N PHE A 522 9.27 16.11 -0.80
CA PHE A 522 9.97 17.21 -1.47
C PHE A 522 9.02 18.30 -1.96
N SER A 523 9.31 19.56 -1.62
CA SER A 523 8.68 20.71 -2.23
C SER A 523 9.22 20.99 -3.64
N GLU A 524 8.52 21.79 -4.45
CA GLU A 524 8.96 22.13 -5.82
C GLU A 524 10.37 22.75 -5.87
N PRO A 525 10.76 23.70 -4.98
CA PRO A 525 12.12 24.21 -4.94
C PRO A 525 13.15 23.13 -4.61
N GLU A 526 12.87 22.24 -3.63
CA GLU A 526 13.77 21.14 -3.27
C GLU A 526 13.96 20.15 -4.42
N LYS A 527 12.89 19.88 -5.20
CA LYS A 527 13.00 19.07 -6.43
C LYS A 527 13.85 19.75 -7.49
N ALA A 528 13.67 21.06 -7.69
CA ALA A 528 14.45 21.82 -8.66
C ALA A 528 15.97 21.80 -8.34
N ASP A 529 16.31 21.79 -7.06
CA ASP A 529 17.70 21.67 -6.61
C ASP A 529 18.25 20.25 -6.74
N LEU A 530 17.45 19.24 -6.47
CA LEU A 530 17.85 17.83 -6.39
C LEU A 530 17.86 17.11 -7.75
N PHE A 531 16.79 17.27 -8.52
CA PHE A 531 16.42 16.42 -9.64
C PHE A 531 16.72 17.10 -10.98
N HIS A 532 17.44 16.43 -11.88
CA HIS A 532 17.83 16.98 -13.17
C HIS A 532 16.64 17.27 -14.10
N TYR A 533 15.54 16.54 -13.92
CA TYR A 533 14.34 16.60 -14.76
C TYR A 533 13.13 17.12 -13.99
N ALA A 534 13.34 18.03 -13.03
CA ALA A 534 12.27 18.62 -12.24
C ALA A 534 11.25 19.34 -13.14
N ASP A 535 9.99 18.94 -13.02
CA ASP A 535 8.86 19.52 -13.74
C ASP A 535 7.64 19.59 -12.82
N ALA A 536 7.14 20.78 -12.59
CA ALA A 536 5.99 21.01 -11.72
C ALA A 536 4.64 20.70 -12.39
N ARG A 537 4.60 20.56 -13.73
CA ARG A 537 3.34 20.40 -14.48
C ARG A 537 2.56 19.15 -14.13
N PRO A 538 3.16 17.95 -14.02
CA PRO A 538 2.42 16.74 -13.65
C PRO A 538 1.68 16.88 -12.31
N LEU A 539 2.36 17.40 -11.30
CA LEU A 539 1.75 17.63 -9.99
C LEU A 539 0.67 18.70 -10.04
N ALA A 540 0.91 19.82 -10.75
CA ALA A 540 -0.05 20.89 -10.90
C ALA A 540 -1.35 20.43 -11.59
N GLN A 541 -1.27 19.53 -12.57
CA GLN A 541 -2.45 18.92 -13.23
C GLN A 541 -3.32 18.15 -12.22
N ILE A 542 -2.70 17.33 -11.37
CA ILE A 542 -3.40 16.56 -10.33
C ILE A 542 -4.06 17.51 -9.31
N LEU A 543 -3.34 18.56 -8.89
CA LEU A 543 -3.85 19.53 -7.91
C LEU A 543 -4.96 20.43 -8.46
N ASN A 544 -5.07 20.61 -9.79
CA ASN A 544 -6.13 21.40 -10.38
C ASN A 544 -7.52 20.85 -10.04
N GLY A 545 -7.68 19.53 -9.91
CA GLY A 545 -8.93 18.90 -9.47
C GLY A 545 -9.36 19.32 -8.06
N MET A 546 -8.41 19.69 -7.20
CA MET A 546 -8.69 20.13 -5.82
C MET A 546 -9.23 21.57 -5.74
N LYS A 547 -9.00 22.39 -6.76
CA LYS A 547 -9.39 23.81 -6.78
C LYS A 547 -10.89 24.06 -6.91
N SER A 548 -11.63 23.10 -7.47
CA SER A 548 -13.08 23.21 -7.70
C SER A 548 -13.92 22.96 -6.45
N GLY A 549 -13.34 22.35 -5.40
CA GLY A 549 -14.01 22.06 -4.13
C GLY A 549 -13.90 23.19 -3.11
N SER A 550 -14.69 23.15 -2.05
CA SER A 550 -14.65 24.09 -0.92
C SER A 550 -14.45 23.36 0.41
N GLY A 551 -13.93 24.08 1.41
CA GLY A 551 -13.78 23.59 2.77
C GLY A 551 -12.87 22.36 2.90
N LEU A 552 -13.20 21.50 3.86
CA LEU A 552 -12.51 20.26 4.15
C LEU A 552 -12.75 19.21 3.04
N GLU A 553 -13.94 19.22 2.45
CA GLU A 553 -14.39 18.17 1.54
C GLU A 553 -13.44 17.98 0.35
N ARG A 554 -12.88 19.06 -0.23
CA ARG A 554 -11.93 18.98 -1.34
C ARG A 554 -10.65 18.18 -1.00
N PHE A 555 -10.19 18.28 0.25
CA PHE A 555 -9.01 17.55 0.71
C PHE A 555 -9.35 16.07 0.96
N LEU A 556 -10.50 15.79 1.57
CA LEU A 556 -10.99 14.42 1.74
C LEU A 556 -11.19 13.71 0.40
N GLN A 557 -11.73 14.41 -0.60
CA GLN A 557 -11.92 13.87 -1.94
C GLN A 557 -10.60 13.61 -2.64
N PHE A 558 -9.60 14.48 -2.46
CA PHE A 558 -8.25 14.25 -2.98
C PHE A 558 -7.62 13.02 -2.34
N ASP A 559 -7.71 12.90 -1.01
CA ASP A 559 -7.19 11.75 -0.29
C ASP A 559 -7.88 10.45 -0.70
N GLN A 560 -9.21 10.44 -0.84
CA GLN A 560 -9.98 9.27 -1.30
C GLN A 560 -9.65 8.89 -2.76
N ARG A 561 -9.28 9.86 -3.61
CA ARG A 561 -9.00 9.62 -5.02
C ARG A 561 -7.59 9.12 -5.28
N TYR A 562 -6.59 9.63 -4.53
CA TYR A 562 -5.17 9.38 -4.79
C TYR A 562 -4.43 8.79 -3.60
N TYR A 563 -4.47 9.42 -2.43
CA TYR A 563 -3.70 8.97 -1.27
C TYR A 563 -4.17 7.60 -0.76
N LEU A 564 -5.47 7.42 -0.61
CA LEU A 564 -6.04 6.15 -0.15
C LEU A 564 -5.74 4.98 -1.11
N PRO A 565 -6.06 5.03 -2.42
CA PRO A 565 -5.82 3.89 -3.30
C PRO A 565 -4.36 3.66 -3.67
N ASP A 566 -3.56 4.74 -3.84
CA ASP A 566 -2.23 4.66 -4.43
C ASP A 566 -1.08 4.62 -3.41
N ASP A 567 -1.35 4.97 -2.14
CA ASP A 567 -0.42 4.81 -1.02
C ASP A 567 -0.95 3.80 0.00
N ILE A 568 -2.04 4.12 0.71
CA ILE A 568 -2.51 3.35 1.87
C ILE A 568 -2.92 1.93 1.46
N LEU A 569 -3.87 1.79 0.53
CA LEU A 569 -4.39 0.48 0.10
C LEU A 569 -3.35 -0.29 -0.72
N ALA A 570 -2.57 0.40 -1.57
CA ALA A 570 -1.48 -0.23 -2.32
C ALA A 570 -0.43 -0.84 -1.38
N LYS A 571 0.01 -0.10 -0.37
CA LYS A 571 0.93 -0.58 0.66
C LYS A 571 0.36 -1.79 1.41
N VAL A 572 -0.89 -1.67 1.91
CA VAL A 572 -1.54 -2.76 2.65
C VAL A 572 -1.67 -4.00 1.78
N ASP A 573 -2.23 -3.89 0.56
CA ASP A 573 -2.37 -5.03 -0.36
C ASP A 573 -1.01 -5.68 -0.68
N ARG A 574 0.01 -4.88 -1.05
CA ARG A 574 1.32 -5.43 -1.42
C ARG A 574 2.02 -6.15 -0.29
N MET A 575 2.02 -5.56 0.91
CA MET A 575 2.72 -6.13 2.05
C MET A 575 1.98 -7.33 2.63
N SER A 576 0.65 -7.28 2.70
CA SER A 576 -0.15 -8.41 3.17
C SER A 576 -0.12 -9.57 2.18
N MET A 577 -0.16 -9.26 0.89
CA MET A 577 -0.12 -10.24 -0.19
C MET A 577 1.22 -10.94 -0.31
N ALA A 578 2.32 -10.26 -0.01
CA ALA A 578 3.64 -10.87 0.09
C ALA A 578 3.71 -12.00 1.13
N HIS A 579 2.78 -12.00 2.07
CA HIS A 579 2.65 -13.01 3.13
C HIS A 579 1.31 -13.75 3.09
N ALA A 580 0.56 -13.63 2.02
CA ALA A 580 -0.70 -14.35 1.84
C ALA A 580 -1.75 -14.07 2.93
N VAL A 581 -1.93 -12.82 3.27
CA VAL A 581 -2.99 -12.37 4.19
C VAL A 581 -3.96 -11.48 3.45
N GLU A 582 -5.24 -11.86 3.43
CA GLU A 582 -6.32 -11.00 2.92
C GLU A 582 -6.69 -9.92 3.93
N VAL A 583 -6.51 -8.68 3.54
CA VAL A 583 -6.94 -7.55 4.37
C VAL A 583 -8.26 -6.99 3.85
N ARG A 584 -9.25 -6.92 4.74
CA ARG A 584 -10.59 -6.39 4.50
C ARG A 584 -10.78 -5.09 5.27
N PRO A 585 -11.10 -3.96 4.60
CA PRO A 585 -11.33 -2.67 5.24
C PRO A 585 -12.82 -2.33 5.32
N PRO A 586 -13.54 -2.68 6.41
CA PRO A 586 -14.99 -2.49 6.51
C PRO A 586 -15.46 -1.03 6.40
N PHE A 587 -14.63 -0.07 6.76
CA PHE A 587 -14.95 1.35 6.57
C PHE A 587 -15.13 1.74 5.09
N LEU A 588 -14.56 0.97 4.17
CA LEU A 588 -14.67 1.20 2.72
C LEU A 588 -15.87 0.49 2.07
N ASP A 589 -16.80 -0.05 2.86
CA ASP A 589 -18.09 -0.50 2.34
C ASP A 589 -18.78 0.65 1.58
N PRO A 590 -19.30 0.42 0.35
CA PRO A 590 -19.93 1.46 -0.46
C PRO A 590 -21.01 2.26 0.27
N ARG A 591 -21.77 1.64 1.15
CA ARG A 591 -22.83 2.29 1.96
C ARG A 591 -22.22 3.30 2.96
N ILE A 592 -21.11 2.94 3.60
CA ILE A 592 -20.39 3.82 4.54
C ILE A 592 -19.72 4.97 3.77
N VAL A 593 -19.16 4.69 2.61
CA VAL A 593 -18.56 5.71 1.75
C VAL A 593 -19.60 6.73 1.28
N ASP A 594 -20.79 6.27 0.89
CA ASP A 594 -21.89 7.16 0.47
C ASP A 594 -22.43 7.98 1.66
N PHE A 595 -22.64 7.35 2.80
CA PHE A 595 -23.00 8.02 4.05
C PHE A 595 -21.99 9.12 4.41
N ALA A 596 -20.70 8.78 4.43
CA ALA A 596 -19.64 9.73 4.76
C ALA A 596 -19.59 10.93 3.79
N ALA A 597 -19.85 10.70 2.50
CA ALA A 597 -19.92 11.78 1.50
C ALA A 597 -21.11 12.72 1.71
N GLY A 598 -22.22 12.23 2.27
CA GLY A 598 -23.40 13.03 2.63
C GLY A 598 -23.26 13.82 3.94
N LEU A 599 -22.28 13.47 4.79
CA LEU A 599 -22.14 14.09 6.10
C LEU A 599 -21.68 15.56 6.02
N PRO A 600 -22.28 16.46 6.81
CA PRO A 600 -21.75 17.80 7.02
C PRO A 600 -20.32 17.79 7.57
N GLU A 601 -19.46 18.71 7.11
CA GLU A 601 -18.06 18.80 7.55
C GLU A 601 -17.90 18.87 9.07
N HIS A 602 -18.80 19.57 9.75
CA HIS A 602 -18.72 19.75 11.20
C HIS A 602 -19.03 18.47 12.00
N PHE A 603 -19.62 17.42 11.39
CA PHE A 603 -19.77 16.08 11.98
C PHE A 603 -18.52 15.22 11.76
N LYS A 604 -17.66 15.59 10.80
CA LYS A 604 -16.36 14.96 10.55
C LYS A 604 -15.28 15.62 11.41
N LEU A 605 -15.08 16.92 11.26
CA LEU A 605 -14.00 17.70 11.87
C LEU A 605 -14.49 19.08 12.31
N ASN A 606 -14.27 19.44 13.57
CA ASN A 606 -14.50 20.78 14.09
C ASN A 606 -13.46 21.18 15.16
N ARG A 607 -13.72 22.22 15.96
CA ARG A 607 -12.82 22.66 17.03
C ARG A 607 -12.70 21.63 18.16
N ALA A 608 -13.72 20.82 18.38
CA ALA A 608 -13.72 19.80 19.43
C ALA A 608 -12.88 18.55 19.06
N GLY A 609 -12.66 18.29 17.78
CA GLY A 609 -11.87 17.14 17.36
C GLY A 609 -12.10 16.71 15.92
N SER A 610 -11.60 15.51 15.62
CA SER A 610 -11.72 14.81 14.33
C SER A 610 -12.52 13.51 14.52
N LYS A 611 -13.09 12.98 13.39
CA LYS A 611 -13.94 11.77 13.40
C LYS A 611 -15.10 11.88 14.40
N LEU A 612 -15.76 13.03 14.47
CA LEU A 612 -16.71 13.33 15.54
C LEU A 612 -17.88 12.36 15.56
N VAL A 613 -18.43 11.99 14.40
CA VAL A 613 -19.52 11.01 14.32
C VAL A 613 -19.07 9.65 14.88
N LEU A 614 -17.88 9.18 14.54
CA LEU A 614 -17.35 7.91 15.03
C LEU A 614 -17.03 7.98 16.55
N ARG A 615 -16.48 9.10 17.04
CA ARG A 615 -16.25 9.31 18.47
C ARG A 615 -17.56 9.37 19.29
N ASN A 616 -18.59 10.02 18.73
CA ASN A 616 -19.91 10.08 19.35
C ASN A 616 -20.54 8.68 19.43
N LEU A 617 -20.50 7.93 18.33
CA LEU A 617 -20.96 6.54 18.26
C LEU A 617 -20.28 5.64 19.30
N MET A 618 -18.97 5.78 19.44
CA MET A 618 -18.17 4.90 20.30
C MET A 618 -18.03 5.38 21.75
N ARG A 619 -18.65 6.51 22.11
CA ARG A 619 -18.45 7.19 23.41
C ARG A 619 -18.69 6.31 24.63
N ASN A 620 -19.68 5.42 24.56
CA ASN A 620 -20.05 4.51 25.64
C ASN A 620 -19.66 3.05 25.35
N LYS A 621 -18.97 2.79 24.22
CA LYS A 621 -18.61 1.46 23.72
C LYS A 621 -17.12 1.15 23.88
N LEU A 622 -16.26 2.18 23.91
CA LEU A 622 -14.81 2.04 24.02
C LEU A 622 -14.25 2.70 25.29
N PRO A 623 -13.06 2.25 25.76
CA PRO A 623 -12.36 2.89 26.87
C PRO A 623 -12.11 4.38 26.59
N LYS A 624 -12.24 5.21 27.65
CA LYS A 624 -12.01 6.66 27.54
C LYS A 624 -10.61 6.98 27.01
N ALA A 625 -9.60 6.20 27.38
CA ALA A 625 -8.22 6.35 26.88
C ALA A 625 -8.14 6.30 25.36
N VAL A 626 -8.82 5.34 24.72
CA VAL A 626 -8.90 5.21 23.24
C VAL A 626 -9.60 6.42 22.60
N LEU A 627 -10.72 6.84 23.20
CA LEU A 627 -11.52 7.97 22.69
C LEU A 627 -10.78 9.31 22.77
N THR A 628 -9.94 9.52 23.78
CA THR A 628 -9.22 10.79 24.00
C THR A 628 -7.83 10.81 23.38
N ARG A 629 -7.31 9.64 22.99
CA ARG A 629 -5.99 9.50 22.38
C ARG A 629 -5.85 10.35 21.11
N PRO A 630 -4.75 11.10 20.95
CA PRO A 630 -4.42 11.74 19.70
C PRO A 630 -4.23 10.70 18.58
N LYS A 631 -4.57 11.04 17.33
CA LYS A 631 -4.23 10.20 16.18
C LYS A 631 -2.70 10.10 16.04
N THR A 632 -2.22 8.88 15.99
CA THR A 632 -0.85 8.52 15.65
C THR A 632 -0.89 7.60 14.44
N GLY A 633 -0.05 7.86 13.41
CA GLY A 633 0.10 6.95 12.26
C GLY A 633 0.89 5.70 12.64
N LEU A 634 0.90 4.70 11.77
CA LEU A 634 1.81 3.56 11.84
C LEU A 634 3.18 4.00 11.27
N ASP A 635 3.92 4.75 12.06
CA ASP A 635 5.18 5.37 11.69
C ASP A 635 6.35 4.69 12.40
N ILE A 636 7.56 4.79 11.83
CA ILE A 636 8.77 4.15 12.34
C ILE A 636 9.84 5.20 12.70
N PRO A 637 10.80 4.89 13.58
CA PRO A 637 11.86 5.80 13.96
C PRO A 637 12.93 5.92 12.87
N ILE A 638 12.54 6.28 11.64
CA ILE A 638 13.42 6.28 10.46
C ILE A 638 14.62 7.19 10.61
N HIS A 639 14.47 8.32 11.33
CA HIS A 639 15.56 9.25 11.58
C HIS A 639 16.69 8.60 12.41
N GLU A 640 16.31 7.83 13.42
CA GLU A 640 17.24 7.12 14.27
C GLU A 640 17.82 5.89 13.58
N TRP A 641 17.00 5.13 12.87
CA TRP A 641 17.47 3.96 12.14
C TRP A 641 18.52 4.32 11.08
N PHE A 642 18.38 5.46 10.39
CA PHE A 642 19.39 5.94 9.43
C PHE A 642 20.66 6.51 10.07
N ARG A 643 20.62 6.91 11.34
CA ARG A 643 21.81 7.22 12.12
C ARG A 643 22.47 6.00 12.77
N GLY A 644 21.73 4.87 12.82
CA GLY A 644 22.12 3.61 13.46
C GLY A 644 22.09 2.40 12.54
N VAL A 645 21.13 1.51 12.76
CA VAL A 645 21.05 0.16 12.17
C VAL A 645 20.98 0.14 10.64
N LEU A 646 20.35 1.13 10.01
CA LEU A 646 20.21 1.24 8.55
C LEU A 646 21.27 2.15 7.90
N ARG A 647 22.17 2.74 8.68
CA ARG A 647 23.22 3.61 8.12
C ARG A 647 24.10 2.92 7.07
N PRO A 648 24.56 1.67 7.25
CA PRO A 648 25.36 0.99 6.22
C PRO A 648 24.60 0.80 4.91
N LEU A 649 23.30 0.42 4.96
CA LEU A 649 22.46 0.30 3.77
C LEU A 649 22.30 1.64 3.05
N LEU A 650 22.09 2.71 3.80
CA LEU A 650 21.93 4.06 3.27
C LEU A 650 23.19 4.52 2.52
N GLU A 651 24.38 4.38 3.15
CA GLU A 651 25.68 4.80 2.59
C GLU A 651 26.09 3.93 1.39
N ASP A 652 25.79 2.61 1.41
CA ASP A 652 26.06 1.70 0.29
C ASP A 652 25.13 1.97 -0.91
N THR A 653 23.91 2.41 -0.67
CA THR A 653 22.93 2.64 -1.72
C THR A 653 23.03 4.05 -2.32
N LEU A 654 23.09 5.09 -1.47
CA LEU A 654 23.11 6.50 -1.88
C LEU A 654 24.54 7.06 -1.85
N ASN A 655 25.48 6.43 -2.57
CA ASN A 655 26.83 6.93 -2.75
C ASN A 655 27.02 7.67 -4.08
N GLU A 656 28.15 8.34 -4.25
CA GLU A 656 28.45 9.16 -5.43
C GLU A 656 28.40 8.37 -6.74
N GLU A 657 28.98 7.17 -6.75
CA GLU A 657 29.02 6.31 -7.94
C GLU A 657 27.61 5.93 -8.37
N SER A 658 26.76 5.52 -7.44
CA SER A 658 25.38 5.13 -7.69
C SER A 658 24.55 6.28 -8.24
N ILE A 659 24.59 7.44 -7.57
CA ILE A 659 23.81 8.62 -7.96
C ILE A 659 24.24 9.15 -9.33
N ARG A 660 25.55 9.18 -9.62
CA ARG A 660 26.08 9.60 -10.92
C ARG A 660 25.74 8.61 -12.03
N ARG A 661 25.81 7.30 -11.74
CA ARG A 661 25.44 6.26 -12.70
C ARG A 661 23.97 6.34 -13.11
N ASP A 662 23.10 6.51 -12.13
CA ASP A 662 21.65 6.57 -12.34
C ASP A 662 21.25 7.89 -13.04
N GLY A 663 22.03 8.97 -12.95
CA GLY A 663 21.89 10.21 -13.73
C GLY A 663 20.64 11.04 -13.43
N LEU A 664 19.91 10.73 -12.36
CA LEU A 664 18.66 11.40 -12.02
C LEU A 664 18.88 12.59 -11.08
N PHE A 665 19.75 12.42 -10.09
CA PHE A 665 19.90 13.37 -8.99
C PHE A 665 21.29 14.02 -8.96
N ARG A 666 21.35 15.24 -8.43
CA ARG A 666 22.61 15.98 -8.23
C ARG A 666 23.30 15.49 -6.96
N TRP A 667 24.43 14.82 -7.11
CA TRP A 667 25.21 14.29 -5.98
C TRP A 667 25.49 15.30 -4.87
N PRO A 668 25.90 16.56 -5.12
CA PRO A 668 26.13 17.52 -4.04
C PRO A 668 24.93 17.73 -3.12
N VAL A 669 23.70 17.68 -3.67
CA VAL A 669 22.47 17.83 -2.90
C VAL A 669 22.20 16.58 -2.06
N VAL A 670 22.30 15.39 -2.65
CA VAL A 670 22.12 14.10 -1.94
C VAL A 670 23.16 13.99 -0.82
N ARG A 671 24.42 14.31 -1.09
CA ARG A 671 25.50 14.35 -0.11
C ARG A 671 25.18 15.29 1.06
N SER A 672 24.69 16.49 0.75
CA SER A 672 24.31 17.48 1.78
C SER A 672 23.19 16.95 2.69
N LEU A 673 22.17 16.27 2.13
CA LEU A 673 21.11 15.65 2.93
C LEU A 673 21.67 14.58 3.88
N LEU A 674 22.57 13.71 3.39
CA LEU A 674 23.23 12.68 4.19
C LEU A 674 24.06 13.29 5.34
N GLU A 675 24.95 14.25 5.03
CA GLU A 675 25.83 14.89 6.01
C GLU A 675 25.03 15.66 7.07
N GLN A 676 24.02 16.43 6.68
CA GLN A 676 23.16 17.17 7.62
C GLN A 676 22.35 16.23 8.52
N HIS A 677 21.85 15.11 7.97
CA HIS A 677 21.11 14.12 8.74
C HIS A 677 22.00 13.46 9.79
N GLN A 678 23.19 12.99 9.41
CA GLN A 678 24.15 12.36 10.32
C GLN A 678 24.64 13.32 11.39
N ALA A 679 24.87 14.59 11.03
CA ALA A 679 25.29 15.64 11.95
C ALA A 679 24.16 16.21 12.84
N ARG A 680 22.94 15.68 12.77
CA ARG A 680 21.74 16.20 13.48
C ARG A 680 21.45 17.68 13.23
N LYS A 681 21.87 18.21 12.06
CA LYS A 681 21.52 19.56 11.61
C LYS A 681 20.14 19.66 11.00
N GLY A 682 19.54 18.53 10.62
CA GLY A 682 18.18 18.40 10.11
C GLY A 682 17.69 16.95 10.16
N ASN A 683 16.37 16.74 10.22
CA ASN A 683 15.74 15.42 10.10
C ASN A 683 15.34 15.17 8.65
N TRP A 684 16.28 14.63 7.86
CA TRP A 684 16.10 14.30 6.44
C TRP A 684 15.71 12.84 6.18
N GLY A 685 15.34 12.09 7.23
CA GLY A 685 15.08 10.65 7.13
C GLY A 685 14.04 10.29 6.07
N TYR A 686 12.90 11.01 5.97
CA TYR A 686 11.88 10.74 4.95
C TYR A 686 12.38 11.05 3.53
N HIS A 687 13.17 12.12 3.35
CA HIS A 687 13.78 12.44 2.05
C HIS A 687 14.75 11.34 1.61
N LEU A 688 15.61 10.90 2.53
CA LEU A 688 16.56 9.82 2.28
C LEU A 688 15.87 8.48 2.09
N TRP A 689 14.73 8.23 2.77
CA TRP A 689 13.93 7.04 2.58
C TRP A 689 13.34 6.96 1.17
N GLY A 690 12.76 8.06 0.66
CA GLY A 690 12.25 8.13 -0.69
C GLY A 690 13.32 7.87 -1.74
N LEU A 691 14.53 8.45 -1.59
CA LEU A 691 15.66 8.21 -2.49
C LEU A 691 16.18 6.77 -2.40
N LEU A 692 16.25 6.21 -1.19
CA LEU A 692 16.72 4.84 -0.94
C LEU A 692 15.80 3.82 -1.61
N THR A 693 14.49 3.91 -1.34
CA THR A 693 13.49 2.96 -1.88
C THR A 693 13.42 3.03 -3.41
N LEU A 694 13.47 4.23 -3.99
CA LEU A 694 13.56 4.43 -5.44
C LEU A 694 14.79 3.75 -6.03
N THR A 695 15.97 4.00 -5.44
CA THR A 695 17.24 3.45 -5.95
C THR A 695 17.29 1.93 -5.87
N ILE A 696 16.82 1.34 -4.75
CA ILE A 696 16.75 -0.13 -4.59
C ILE A 696 15.76 -0.70 -5.61
N TRP A 697 14.59 -0.08 -5.80
CA TRP A 697 13.58 -0.50 -6.76
C TRP A 697 14.10 -0.45 -8.20
N MET A 698 14.74 0.65 -8.63
CA MET A 698 15.31 0.79 -9.98
C MET A 698 16.33 -0.32 -10.27
N ARG A 699 17.19 -0.62 -9.30
CA ARG A 699 18.19 -1.70 -9.43
C ARG A 699 17.51 -3.06 -9.52
N ARG A 700 16.49 -3.30 -8.69
CA ARG A 700 15.77 -4.57 -8.63
C ARG A 700 15.08 -4.90 -9.95
N TRP A 701 14.47 -3.91 -10.59
CA TRP A 701 13.66 -4.08 -11.79
C TRP A 701 14.39 -3.74 -13.08
N ALA A 702 15.68 -3.41 -13.02
CA ALA A 702 16.49 -2.98 -14.17
C ALA A 702 15.77 -1.87 -14.97
N ILE A 703 15.30 -0.85 -14.25
CA ILE A 703 14.60 0.28 -14.86
C ILE A 703 15.59 1.16 -15.61
N GLU A 704 15.25 1.49 -16.84
CA GLU A 704 16.06 2.32 -17.72
C GLU A 704 15.85 3.80 -17.37
N ALA A 705 16.88 4.43 -16.79
CA ALA A 705 16.95 5.88 -16.67
C ALA A 705 17.13 6.53 -18.06
N PRO A 706 16.64 7.75 -18.28
CA PRO A 706 16.76 8.42 -19.57
C PRO A 706 18.23 8.70 -19.92
N ASN A 707 18.77 7.97 -20.88
CA ASN A 707 20.10 8.22 -21.46
C ASN A 707 20.02 9.45 -22.39
N ARG A 708 20.35 10.63 -21.93
CA ARG A 708 20.33 11.91 -22.66
C ARG A 708 18.93 12.33 -23.09
N TRP A 709 18.27 13.02 -22.19
CA TRP A 709 17.01 13.68 -22.52
C TRP A 709 17.30 15.01 -23.23
N THR A 710 17.00 15.10 -24.51
CA THR A 710 16.53 16.34 -25.12
C THR A 710 15.07 16.46 -24.75
N PRO A 711 14.60 17.61 -24.23
CA PRO A 711 13.17 17.82 -24.01
C PRO A 711 12.45 17.78 -25.35
N ALA A 712 12.01 16.60 -25.76
CA ALA A 712 10.95 16.54 -26.73
C ALA A 712 9.71 17.14 -26.07
N PRO A 713 8.90 17.95 -26.78
CA PRO A 713 7.58 18.28 -26.29
C PRO A 713 6.92 16.95 -25.92
N LEU A 714 6.32 16.88 -24.71
CA LEU A 714 5.51 15.74 -24.33
C LEU A 714 4.63 15.44 -25.53
N PRO A 715 4.63 14.21 -26.09
CA PRO A 715 3.59 13.87 -27.01
C PRO A 715 2.32 14.26 -26.28
N GLN A 716 1.44 14.97 -26.92
CA GLN A 716 0.05 14.96 -26.54
C GLN A 716 -0.31 13.48 -26.66
N GLU A 717 -0.12 12.72 -25.56
CA GLU A 717 -0.69 11.41 -25.43
C GLU A 717 -2.19 11.65 -25.45
N GLU A 718 -2.74 11.65 -26.66
CA GLU A 718 -4.08 11.16 -26.92
C GLU A 718 -4.09 9.68 -26.51
N VAL A 719 -3.89 9.38 -25.22
CA VAL A 719 -4.73 8.38 -24.63
C VAL A 719 -6.10 8.99 -24.81
N ALA A 720 -6.92 8.39 -25.64
CA ALA A 720 -8.34 8.67 -25.67
C ALA A 720 -8.93 8.25 -24.28
N VAL A 721 -8.51 8.96 -23.24
CA VAL A 721 -9.36 9.28 -22.12
C VAL A 721 -10.42 10.13 -22.82
N ALA A 722 -11.51 9.49 -23.20
CA ALA A 722 -12.68 10.20 -23.63
C ALA A 722 -12.90 11.26 -22.57
N ASP A 723 -12.61 12.49 -23.00
CA ASP A 723 -12.80 13.72 -22.26
C ASP A 723 -11.73 14.06 -21.20
N SER A 724 -10.66 14.75 -21.63
CA SER A 724 -9.85 15.64 -20.78
C SER A 724 -10.68 16.80 -20.17
N SER A 725 -11.95 16.90 -20.46
CA SER A 725 -12.98 17.73 -19.83
C SER A 725 -13.67 17.02 -18.65
N LEU A 726 -13.05 16.06 -18.02
CA LEU A 726 -13.37 15.74 -16.64
C LEU A 726 -12.91 16.93 -15.76
N HIS A 727 -13.48 18.12 -16.08
CA HIS A 727 -13.84 19.07 -15.04
C HIS A 727 -14.55 18.24 -13.97
N TRP A 728 -14.01 18.25 -12.81
CA TRP A 728 -14.66 17.84 -11.59
C TRP A 728 -15.92 18.72 -11.43
N GLN A 729 -16.92 18.46 -12.27
CA GLN A 729 -18.27 18.83 -11.92
C GLN A 729 -18.72 17.72 -10.97
N PRO A 730 -19.25 18.08 -9.80
CA PRO A 730 -20.11 17.16 -9.09
C PRO A 730 -21.18 16.76 -10.10
N VAL A 731 -21.19 15.51 -10.55
CA VAL A 731 -22.16 15.02 -11.53
C VAL A 731 -23.48 14.91 -10.78
N TRP A 732 -24.22 16.01 -10.77
CA TRP A 732 -25.55 16.14 -10.25
C TRP A 732 -26.40 16.73 -11.36
N SER A 733 -27.03 15.94 -12.15
CA SER A 733 -28.27 16.29 -12.85
C SER A 733 -29.04 15.01 -13.13
N SER A 734 -30.23 15.01 -12.54
CA SER A 734 -31.31 14.08 -12.88
C SER A 734 -31.73 14.29 -14.32
N ALA A 735 -31.75 13.26 -15.15
CA ALA A 735 -32.80 12.99 -16.12
C ALA A 735 -32.55 11.65 -16.84
N GLU A 736 -33.62 10.92 -16.99
CA GLU A 736 -33.87 9.83 -17.92
C GLU A 736 -33.44 8.42 -17.51
N ILE A 737 -34.36 7.80 -16.73
CA ILE A 737 -34.68 6.38 -16.84
C ILE A 737 -36.15 6.30 -17.27
N SER A 738 -36.38 5.99 -18.52
CA SER A 738 -37.61 5.32 -19.00
C SER A 738 -37.22 3.93 -19.47
#